data_90d74aae0e6e7eafe38365781ba2ba5d
#
_entry.id   90d74aae0e6e7eafe38365781ba2ba5d
#
_cell.length_a   1.000
_cell.length_b   1.000
_cell.length_c   1.000
_cell.angle_alpha   90.00
_cell.angle_beta   90.00
_cell.angle_gamma   90.00
#
_symmetry.space_group_name_H-M   'P 1'
#
loop_
_entity.id
_entity.type
_entity.pdbx_description
1 polymer ?
#
loop_
_entity_poly.entity_id
_entity_poly.type
_entity_poly.pdbx_seq_one_letter_code
_entity_poly.pdbx_strand_id
1 'polypeptide(L)'
;MIFKWLLQRLFRVAVEGDAQALRSARPLIVANQGSALDGVLLALFLPVPVTVAISPEDLKHRLVRWLIARLPHVVVEPARPLEVKRLVRMIQHGEAVAALPEGRPTTTGTLMKVYDAPGVIAARCDADIVPVIIEGSQYSRFSATGGRFPKRWLPRITIRILPATKLPEIPELKGRARRRRLAAEMLRIMQCAQVAARPRRTLFEAFVEAVEIHGRHTLIIEDARKVPETYGQLLKVSLALGRIATRLAKEGEVLGVMMPNISTTVCLLLGMTAMRRIPAIINYTAGGEAMRAACVAAGVKRIITSRRFVQLAKLDRAVKALEDFDLLYVEDLRGELTLADKLWLMGFALWRPLAGVLPASPSEPAAVLFTSGSEGRSKGVVLSHDAMLANMAQMRAVIDFGPNDKYLNALPLYHIYGLIACTIMPLVTGTRLFLYTSPLHYRIIPELAYTRDCTYIFGTSTFLGHYGRQAHPYDFYRTRIVVSGGEKLDSDVVQLWMEKFGLRIMEGYGATECGPAMALNTPLFYRRGTVGRFLPGVEYRLVPVPGIERGGALHVRSPNLMLGYYFYENPGVLQPMKSDLGPGWYATGDVVEVDEEGYLTILGRVKRFAKVAGEMISLEVVERIATLAAPGQRHAATIEQVAAGGESTVLFTTDPALDRLTLLKAARELGAPELAVAKRIVHLPELPILGSGKTDYVRLKTMAERETAHT
;
A
#
# COMPACT_ATOMS: atom_id res chain seq x y z
N MET A 1 0.84 16.25 40.66
CA MET A 1 2.08 15.45 40.61
C MET A 1 1.84 13.95 40.75
N ILE A 2 1.14 13.47 41.77
CA ILE A 2 0.91 12.03 42.05
C ILE A 2 0.23 11.31 40.90
N PHE A 3 -0.82 11.87 40.29
CA PHE A 3 -1.53 11.24 39.16
C PHE A 3 -0.68 11.11 37.89
N LYS A 4 0.15 12.13 37.58
CA LYS A 4 1.11 12.08 36.48
C LYS A 4 2.08 10.92 36.67
N TRP A 5 2.68 10.83 37.87
CA TRP A 5 3.60 9.74 38.22
C TRP A 5 2.93 8.36 38.15
N LEU A 6 1.69 8.24 38.68
CA LEU A 6 0.95 6.98 38.65
C LEU A 6 0.65 6.52 37.22
N LEU A 7 0.08 7.41 36.37
CA LEU A 7 -0.21 7.10 35.00
C LEU A 7 1.06 6.81 34.19
N GLN A 8 2.14 7.55 34.45
CA GLN A 8 3.43 7.31 33.80
C GLN A 8 3.97 5.91 34.09
N ARG A 9 3.84 5.46 35.34
CA ARG A 9 4.31 4.13 35.74
C ARG A 9 3.40 3.01 35.24
N LEU A 10 2.09 3.19 35.37
CA LEU A 10 1.09 2.20 34.98
C LEU A 10 1.06 1.99 33.45
N PHE A 11 0.98 3.07 32.69
CA PHE A 11 0.88 3.01 31.23
C PHE A 11 2.24 3.19 30.53
N ARG A 12 3.33 3.30 31.30
CA ARG A 12 4.69 3.53 30.75
C ARG A 12 4.69 4.62 29.69
N VAL A 13 4.03 5.76 30.03
CA VAL A 13 3.84 6.87 29.10
C VAL A 13 5.18 7.47 28.72
N ALA A 14 5.48 7.51 27.43
CA ALA A 14 6.63 8.17 26.82
C ALA A 14 6.16 9.36 25.98
N VAL A 15 6.88 10.49 26.07
CA VAL A 15 6.64 11.68 25.24
C VAL A 15 7.88 11.88 24.38
N GLU A 16 7.70 11.96 23.06
CA GLU A 16 8.77 12.04 22.07
C GLU A 16 8.46 13.16 21.07
N GLY A 17 9.47 13.66 20.36
CA GLY A 17 9.32 14.57 19.23
C GLY A 17 9.60 16.04 19.53
N ASP A 18 9.01 16.95 18.77
CA ASP A 18 9.32 18.38 18.76
C ASP A 18 8.55 19.17 19.81
N ALA A 19 9.10 19.22 21.04
CA ALA A 19 8.51 20.00 22.14
C ALA A 19 8.53 21.53 21.87
N GLN A 20 9.37 22.03 20.94
CA GLN A 20 9.42 23.47 20.61
C GLN A 20 8.19 23.90 19.80
N ALA A 21 7.66 23.02 18.97
CA ALA A 21 6.44 23.28 18.21
C ALA A 21 5.26 23.73 19.09
N LEU A 22 5.19 23.25 20.34
CA LEU A 22 4.14 23.62 21.31
C LEU A 22 4.25 25.08 21.83
N ARG A 23 5.37 25.74 21.58
CA ARG A 23 5.64 27.14 22.02
C ARG A 23 5.48 28.14 20.86
N SER A 24 4.84 27.74 19.79
CA SER A 24 4.51 28.66 18.69
C SER A 24 3.57 29.80 19.17
N ALA A 25 3.45 30.83 18.36
CA ALA A 25 2.69 32.02 18.74
C ALA A 25 1.19 31.75 18.93
N ARG A 26 0.60 30.83 18.17
CA ARG A 26 -0.83 30.50 18.22
C ARG A 26 -1.02 28.98 18.14
N PRO A 27 -0.61 28.22 19.19
CA PRO A 27 -0.57 26.78 19.14
C PRO A 27 -1.96 26.15 19.22
N LEU A 28 -2.37 25.48 18.17
CA LEU A 28 -3.50 24.56 18.17
C LEU A 28 -2.97 23.13 18.06
N ILE A 29 -2.98 22.43 19.19
CA ILE A 29 -2.59 21.02 19.25
C ILE A 29 -3.76 20.18 18.74
N VAL A 30 -3.50 19.31 17.76
CA VAL A 30 -4.52 18.42 17.21
C VAL A 30 -4.06 16.97 17.35
N ALA A 31 -4.81 16.17 18.12
CA ALA A 31 -4.44 14.80 18.44
C ALA A 31 -5.52 13.79 17.99
N ASN A 32 -5.10 12.58 17.57
CA ASN A 32 -6.00 11.46 17.38
C ASN A 32 -6.61 11.02 18.71
N GLN A 33 -7.76 10.34 18.65
CA GLN A 33 -8.49 9.92 19.83
C GLN A 33 -8.72 8.40 19.87
N GLY A 34 -7.79 7.67 20.48
CA GLY A 34 -7.86 6.22 20.67
C GLY A 34 -8.69 5.79 21.89
N SER A 35 -8.78 6.66 22.90
CA SER A 35 -9.49 6.37 24.16
C SER A 35 -10.04 7.66 24.82
N ALA A 36 -10.94 7.47 25.78
CA ALA A 36 -11.43 8.59 26.60
C ALA A 36 -10.34 9.20 27.50
N LEU A 37 -9.21 8.49 27.73
CA LEU A 37 -8.07 9.02 28.51
C LEU A 37 -7.24 10.05 27.77
N ASP A 38 -7.35 10.16 26.45
CA ASP A 38 -6.39 10.90 25.63
C ASP A 38 -6.36 12.40 25.99
N GLY A 39 -7.51 12.99 26.30
CA GLY A 39 -7.57 14.35 26.82
C GLY A 39 -6.82 14.54 28.14
N VAL A 40 -6.91 13.58 29.05
CA VAL A 40 -6.17 13.59 30.32
C VAL A 40 -4.66 13.43 30.08
N LEU A 41 -4.29 12.55 29.17
CA LEU A 41 -2.89 12.32 28.79
C LEU A 41 -2.25 13.58 28.20
N LEU A 42 -2.93 14.28 27.30
CA LEU A 42 -2.45 15.54 26.74
C LEU A 42 -2.24 16.60 27.82
N ALA A 43 -3.23 16.81 28.70
CA ALA A 43 -3.14 17.82 29.76
C ALA A 43 -2.03 17.55 30.79
N LEU A 44 -1.73 16.26 31.06
CA LEU A 44 -0.73 15.90 32.08
C LEU A 44 0.69 15.75 31.55
N PHE A 45 0.84 15.29 30.31
CA PHE A 45 2.13 14.84 29.81
C PHE A 45 2.78 15.78 28.80
N LEU A 46 2.02 16.67 28.14
CA LEU A 46 2.64 17.67 27.29
C LEU A 46 3.52 18.63 28.14
N PRO A 47 4.66 19.08 27.60
CA PRO A 47 5.63 19.89 28.35
C PRO A 47 5.25 21.39 28.49
N VAL A 48 4.05 21.76 28.09
CA VAL A 48 3.46 23.10 28.25
C VAL A 48 2.07 22.99 28.88
N PRO A 49 1.57 24.00 29.59
CA PRO A 49 0.19 24.05 30.04
C PRO A 49 -0.76 24.04 28.86
N VAL A 50 -1.72 23.10 28.82
CA VAL A 50 -2.64 22.96 27.74
C VAL A 50 -4.07 22.91 28.23
N THR A 51 -4.96 23.69 27.60
CA THR A 51 -6.41 23.56 27.80
C THR A 51 -6.98 22.56 26.78
N VAL A 52 -7.60 21.50 27.26
CA VAL A 52 -8.10 20.43 26.40
C VAL A 52 -9.57 20.67 26.05
N ALA A 53 -9.88 20.69 24.76
CA ALA A 53 -11.24 20.68 24.25
C ALA A 53 -11.76 19.23 24.22
N ILE A 54 -12.72 18.90 25.07
CA ILE A 54 -13.25 17.56 25.26
C ILE A 54 -14.72 17.46 24.82
N SER A 55 -15.15 16.28 24.42
CA SER A 55 -16.55 16.03 24.11
C SER A 55 -17.33 15.56 25.34
N PRO A 56 -18.68 15.72 25.39
CA PRO A 56 -19.52 15.11 26.43
C PRO A 56 -19.39 13.59 26.52
N GLU A 57 -19.05 12.92 25.41
CA GLU A 57 -18.85 11.48 25.35
C GLU A 57 -17.68 11.02 26.23
N ASP A 58 -16.60 11.81 26.31
CA ASP A 58 -15.44 11.51 27.14
C ASP A 58 -15.78 11.53 28.64
N LEU A 59 -16.77 12.32 29.02
CA LEU A 59 -17.23 12.46 30.40
C LEU A 59 -18.14 11.33 30.88
N LYS A 60 -18.54 10.39 30.02
CA LYS A 60 -19.35 9.22 30.42
C LYS A 60 -18.58 8.30 31.37
N HIS A 61 -17.25 8.23 31.23
CA HIS A 61 -16.40 7.46 32.14
C HIS A 61 -16.20 8.20 33.48
N ARG A 62 -16.66 7.65 34.59
CA ARG A 62 -16.58 8.27 35.92
C ARG A 62 -15.17 8.68 36.32
N LEU A 63 -14.17 7.81 36.08
CA LEU A 63 -12.77 8.11 36.37
C LEU A 63 -12.22 9.24 35.50
N VAL A 64 -12.50 9.22 34.21
CA VAL A 64 -12.06 10.29 33.28
C VAL A 64 -12.68 11.62 33.66
N ARG A 65 -13.99 11.65 33.92
CA ARG A 65 -14.68 12.85 34.41
C ARG A 65 -14.06 13.40 35.67
N TRP A 66 -13.71 12.55 36.64
CA TRP A 66 -13.09 12.95 37.90
C TRP A 66 -11.67 13.53 37.72
N LEU A 67 -10.87 12.93 36.79
CA LEU A 67 -9.53 13.42 36.46
C LEU A 67 -9.60 14.75 35.70
N ILE A 68 -10.41 14.83 34.65
CA ILE A 68 -10.47 15.99 33.78
C ILE A 68 -11.02 17.23 34.50
N ALA A 69 -11.94 17.06 35.48
CA ALA A 69 -12.46 18.15 36.31
C ALA A 69 -11.37 18.91 37.12
N ARG A 70 -10.17 18.34 37.21
CA ARG A 70 -9.00 18.95 37.92
C ARG A 70 -7.95 19.51 36.98
N LEU A 71 -8.23 19.47 35.68
CA LEU A 71 -7.32 19.91 34.63
C LEU A 71 -7.96 21.04 33.81
N PRO A 72 -7.19 21.94 33.18
CA PRO A 72 -7.74 22.94 32.28
C PRO A 72 -8.47 22.29 31.14
N HIS A 73 -9.77 22.49 31.03
CA HIS A 73 -10.59 21.93 29.96
C HIS A 73 -11.75 22.82 29.56
N VAL A 74 -12.23 22.62 28.32
CA VAL A 74 -13.44 23.22 27.79
C VAL A 74 -14.29 22.10 27.19
N VAL A 75 -15.55 21.97 27.61
CA VAL A 75 -16.46 21.00 27.04
C VAL A 75 -17.04 21.59 25.75
N VAL A 76 -16.78 20.93 24.62
CA VAL A 76 -17.22 21.40 23.30
C VAL A 76 -18.33 20.50 22.80
N GLU A 77 -19.52 21.09 22.62
CA GLU A 77 -20.63 20.47 21.90
C GLU A 77 -20.73 21.04 20.48
N PRO A 78 -20.87 20.17 19.44
CA PRO A 78 -20.99 20.65 18.06
C PRO A 78 -22.13 21.66 17.83
N ALA A 79 -23.15 21.62 18.69
CA ALA A 79 -24.33 22.50 18.62
C ALA A 79 -24.12 23.87 19.34
N ARG A 80 -22.98 24.09 20.03
CA ARG A 80 -22.74 25.32 20.82
C ARG A 80 -21.67 26.23 20.22
N PRO A 81 -22.04 27.20 19.36
CA PRO A 81 -21.06 28.10 18.71
C PRO A 81 -20.24 28.97 19.67
N LEU A 82 -20.74 29.20 20.89
CA LEU A 82 -20.06 30.04 21.89
C LEU A 82 -18.75 29.39 22.37
N GLU A 83 -18.73 28.09 22.54
CA GLU A 83 -17.52 27.35 22.95
C GLU A 83 -16.40 27.47 21.90
N VAL A 84 -16.78 27.41 20.62
CA VAL A 84 -15.83 27.61 19.51
C VAL A 84 -15.21 29.03 19.58
N LYS A 85 -16.04 30.07 19.87
CA LYS A 85 -15.54 31.45 20.02
C LYS A 85 -14.56 31.57 21.20
N ARG A 86 -14.81 30.85 22.30
CA ARG A 86 -13.92 30.82 23.46
C ARG A 86 -12.56 30.24 23.08
N LEU A 87 -12.51 29.08 22.42
CA LEU A 87 -11.27 28.47 21.97
C LEU A 87 -10.49 29.39 21.02
N VAL A 88 -11.19 30.06 20.09
CA VAL A 88 -10.59 31.04 19.17
C VAL A 88 -9.88 32.16 19.94
N ARG A 89 -10.51 32.73 20.96
CA ARG A 89 -9.90 33.81 21.80
C ARG A 89 -8.66 33.31 22.52
N MET A 90 -8.73 32.12 23.13
CA MET A 90 -7.60 31.53 23.86
C MET A 90 -6.37 31.39 22.94
N ILE A 91 -6.56 30.82 21.75
CA ILE A 91 -5.47 30.64 20.77
C ILE A 91 -4.92 32.00 20.30
N GLN A 92 -5.79 33.00 20.07
CA GLN A 92 -5.36 34.34 19.69
C GLN A 92 -4.56 35.05 20.77
N HIS A 93 -4.77 34.70 22.04
CA HIS A 93 -3.97 35.18 23.17
C HIS A 93 -2.70 34.33 23.43
N GLY A 94 -2.39 33.37 22.58
CA GLY A 94 -1.19 32.53 22.69
C GLY A 94 -1.34 31.35 23.66
N GLU A 95 -2.56 31.05 24.15
CA GLU A 95 -2.79 29.91 25.00
C GLU A 95 -2.80 28.61 24.16
N ALA A 96 -2.10 27.56 24.62
CA ALA A 96 -2.10 26.27 23.96
C ALA A 96 -3.44 25.55 24.19
N VAL A 97 -4.13 25.26 23.10
CA VAL A 97 -5.39 24.52 23.09
C VAL A 97 -5.20 23.19 22.38
N ALA A 98 -5.58 22.08 23.04
CA ALA A 98 -5.62 20.75 22.42
C ALA A 98 -7.04 20.39 21.99
N ALA A 99 -7.21 20.05 20.73
CA ALA A 99 -8.46 19.59 20.13
C ALA A 99 -8.35 18.15 19.68
N LEU A 100 -9.39 17.36 19.93
CA LEU A 100 -9.54 15.99 19.46
C LEU A 100 -10.53 16.01 18.27
N PRO A 101 -10.06 16.00 17.02
CA PRO A 101 -10.87 16.32 15.85
C PRO A 101 -11.93 15.24 15.53
N GLU A 102 -11.78 14.04 16.11
CA GLU A 102 -12.75 12.95 15.98
C GLU A 102 -14.00 13.16 16.85
N GLY A 103 -13.93 14.03 17.88
CA GLY A 103 -15.02 14.38 18.77
C GLY A 103 -15.55 13.24 19.65
N ARG A 104 -14.95 12.07 19.56
CA ARG A 104 -15.18 10.87 20.38
C ARG A 104 -14.07 9.86 20.16
N PRO A 105 -13.84 8.94 21.11
CA PRO A 105 -12.88 7.85 20.90
C PRO A 105 -13.23 7.04 19.65
N THR A 106 -12.20 6.72 18.85
CA THR A 106 -12.37 5.93 17.63
C THR A 106 -12.99 4.56 17.93
N THR A 107 -13.91 4.12 17.08
CA THR A 107 -14.49 2.78 17.13
C THR A 107 -13.76 1.80 16.22
N THR A 108 -12.96 2.31 15.29
CA THR A 108 -12.23 1.52 14.30
C THR A 108 -10.78 1.28 14.69
N GLY A 109 -10.23 2.10 15.57
CA GLY A 109 -8.81 2.12 15.93
C GLY A 109 -7.94 2.93 14.96
N THR A 110 -8.56 3.55 13.95
CA THR A 110 -7.91 4.38 12.95
C THR A 110 -8.65 5.72 12.81
N LEU A 111 -7.96 6.74 12.29
CA LEU A 111 -8.50 8.07 12.08
C LEU A 111 -9.33 8.09 10.79
N MET A 112 -10.66 7.98 10.89
CA MET A 112 -11.52 8.00 9.70
C MET A 112 -12.41 9.24 9.62
N LYS A 113 -12.93 9.71 10.74
CA LYS A 113 -13.84 10.84 10.77
C LYS A 113 -13.22 12.03 11.51
N VAL A 114 -13.11 13.16 10.83
CA VAL A 114 -12.69 14.44 11.39
C VAL A 114 -13.82 15.47 11.20
N TYR A 115 -14.19 16.16 12.28
CA TYR A 115 -15.19 17.23 12.20
C TYR A 115 -14.56 18.51 11.63
N ASP A 116 -15.41 19.42 11.15
CA ASP A 116 -14.98 20.68 10.54
C ASP A 116 -14.49 21.74 11.55
N ALA A 117 -14.93 21.66 12.80
CA ALA A 117 -14.65 22.67 13.84
C ALA A 117 -13.15 22.95 14.05
N PRO A 118 -12.26 21.96 14.23
CA PRO A 118 -10.82 22.23 14.38
C PRO A 118 -10.20 22.95 13.19
N GLY A 119 -10.57 22.59 11.96
CA GLY A 119 -10.14 23.28 10.74
C GLY A 119 -10.63 24.72 10.66
N VAL A 120 -11.88 24.98 11.06
CA VAL A 120 -12.46 26.31 11.09
C VAL A 120 -11.78 27.17 12.18
N ILE A 121 -11.49 26.60 13.36
CA ILE A 121 -10.76 27.29 14.45
C ILE A 121 -9.37 27.67 13.95
N ALA A 122 -8.63 26.73 13.39
CA ALA A 122 -7.29 26.95 12.87
C ALA A 122 -7.25 28.08 11.84
N ALA A 123 -8.18 28.07 10.87
CA ALA A 123 -8.24 29.10 9.83
C ALA A 123 -8.66 30.48 10.35
N ARG A 124 -9.47 30.56 11.45
CA ARG A 124 -9.89 31.84 12.04
C ARG A 124 -8.80 32.49 12.89
N CYS A 125 -7.94 31.67 13.48
CA CYS A 125 -6.87 32.15 14.35
C CYS A 125 -5.53 32.31 13.59
N ASP A 126 -5.45 31.89 12.34
CA ASP A 126 -4.17 31.65 11.66
C ASP A 126 -3.25 30.80 12.57
N ALA A 127 -3.80 29.72 13.10
CA ALA A 127 -3.15 28.92 14.13
C ALA A 127 -1.98 28.10 13.55
N ASP A 128 -0.96 27.92 14.38
CA ASP A 128 0.09 26.95 14.18
C ASP A 128 -0.44 25.58 14.65
N ILE A 129 -0.77 24.71 13.72
CA ILE A 129 -1.30 23.37 14.03
C ILE A 129 -0.12 22.48 14.41
N VAL A 130 -0.16 21.98 15.65
CA VAL A 130 0.83 21.03 16.16
C VAL A 130 0.18 19.66 16.22
N PRO A 131 0.45 18.76 15.25
CA PRO A 131 -0.10 17.42 15.28
C PRO A 131 0.56 16.59 16.37
N VAL A 132 -0.26 15.89 17.15
CA VAL A 132 0.18 14.96 18.19
C VAL A 132 -0.45 13.60 17.96
N ILE A 133 0.35 12.55 17.95
CA ILE A 133 -0.13 11.19 17.78
C ILE A 133 0.03 10.42 19.09
N ILE A 134 -1.11 9.90 19.58
CA ILE A 134 -1.19 9.05 20.75
C ILE A 134 -1.34 7.60 20.28
N GLU A 135 -0.34 6.79 20.57
CA GLU A 135 -0.32 5.37 20.22
C GLU A 135 -0.39 4.50 21.48
N GLY A 136 -1.15 3.41 21.41
CA GLY A 136 -1.32 2.46 22.52
C GLY A 136 -2.61 2.68 23.33
N SER A 137 -3.17 3.88 23.38
CA SER A 137 -4.39 4.20 24.15
C SER A 137 -5.62 3.43 23.62
N GLN A 138 -5.67 3.13 22.32
CA GLN A 138 -6.72 2.35 21.67
C GLN A 138 -6.82 0.89 22.19
N TYR A 139 -5.78 0.37 22.81
CA TYR A 139 -5.76 -0.96 23.42
C TYR A 139 -6.19 -0.94 24.89
N SER A 140 -6.41 0.24 25.49
CA SER A 140 -6.83 0.36 26.87
C SER A 140 -8.30 -0.01 27.07
N ARG A 141 -8.69 -0.27 28.31
CA ARG A 141 -10.11 -0.47 28.68
C ARG A 141 -10.97 0.78 28.50
N PHE A 142 -10.35 1.94 28.31
CA PHE A 142 -11.03 3.21 28.07
C PHE A 142 -11.29 3.49 26.58
N SER A 143 -10.91 2.56 25.71
CA SER A 143 -11.16 2.65 24.27
C SER A 143 -12.58 2.22 23.90
N ALA A 144 -13.09 2.80 22.81
CA ALA A 144 -14.42 2.49 22.26
C ALA A 144 -14.38 1.48 21.10
N THR A 145 -13.28 0.74 20.92
CA THR A 145 -13.05 -0.16 19.77
C THR A 145 -13.91 -1.42 19.73
N GLY A 146 -14.85 -1.59 20.69
CA GLY A 146 -15.91 -2.60 20.61
C GLY A 146 -15.44 -4.06 20.48
N GLY A 147 -14.26 -4.40 21.02
CA GLY A 147 -13.68 -5.75 20.91
C GLY A 147 -12.89 -6.02 19.63
N ARG A 148 -12.74 -5.04 18.73
CA ARG A 148 -11.87 -5.16 17.54
C ARG A 148 -10.41 -5.43 17.89
N PHE A 149 -9.93 -4.86 19.00
CA PHE A 149 -8.59 -5.10 19.52
C PHE A 149 -8.65 -5.73 20.91
N PRO A 150 -7.69 -6.59 21.26
CA PRO A 150 -7.58 -7.13 22.62
C PRO A 150 -7.39 -5.97 23.60
N LYS A 151 -8.29 -5.86 24.60
CA LYS A 151 -8.17 -4.84 25.64
C LYS A 151 -7.12 -5.25 26.66
N ARG A 152 -6.17 -4.34 26.89
CA ARG A 152 -5.15 -4.48 27.92
C ARG A 152 -5.46 -3.58 29.12
N TRP A 153 -5.12 -4.02 30.31
CA TRP A 153 -5.29 -3.20 31.49
C TRP A 153 -4.35 -1.99 31.48
N LEU A 154 -3.10 -2.20 31.11
CA LEU A 154 -2.02 -1.21 31.18
C LEU A 154 -1.17 -1.29 29.90
N PRO A 155 -1.69 -0.87 28.73
CA PRO A 155 -0.89 -0.82 27.51
C PRO A 155 0.18 0.28 27.63
N ARG A 156 1.31 0.08 26.99
CA ARG A 156 2.30 1.15 26.81
C ARG A 156 1.69 2.24 25.93
N ILE A 157 1.83 3.51 26.33
CA ILE A 157 1.33 4.66 25.59
C ILE A 157 2.50 5.54 25.17
N THR A 158 2.54 5.93 23.91
CA THR A 158 3.53 6.87 23.38
C THR A 158 2.79 8.09 22.80
N ILE A 159 3.24 9.28 23.18
CA ILE A 159 2.74 10.57 22.71
C ILE A 159 3.84 11.18 21.84
N ARG A 160 3.62 11.32 20.54
CA ARG A 160 4.59 11.92 19.61
C ARG A 160 4.13 13.28 19.15
N ILE A 161 4.96 14.29 19.43
CA ILE A 161 4.74 15.69 19.04
C ILE A 161 5.46 15.90 17.71
N LEU A 162 4.74 16.37 16.70
CA LEU A 162 5.27 16.60 15.36
C LEU A 162 5.49 18.11 15.11
N PRO A 163 6.31 18.47 14.11
CA PRO A 163 6.53 19.87 13.77
C PRO A 163 5.22 20.60 13.47
N ALA A 164 5.17 21.88 13.83
CA ALA A 164 4.03 22.73 13.54
C ALA A 164 3.84 22.93 12.03
N THR A 165 2.59 23.02 11.61
CA THR A 165 2.18 23.29 10.23
C THR A 165 0.99 24.24 10.19
N LYS A 166 0.69 24.80 9.01
CA LYS A 166 -0.48 25.68 8.81
C LYS A 166 -1.45 25.07 7.81
N LEU A 167 -2.71 25.46 7.90
CA LEU A 167 -3.67 25.21 6.84
C LEU A 167 -3.31 26.04 5.60
N PRO A 168 -3.53 25.52 4.39
CA PRO A 168 -3.42 26.31 3.19
C PRO A 168 -4.47 27.42 3.19
N GLU A 169 -4.16 28.57 2.63
CA GLU A 169 -5.14 29.61 2.36
C GLU A 169 -6.12 29.14 1.29
N ILE A 170 -7.41 29.38 1.54
CA ILE A 170 -8.50 28.98 0.63
C ILE A 170 -9.42 30.22 0.45
N PRO A 171 -8.96 31.25 -0.26
CA PRO A 171 -9.71 32.50 -0.42
C PRO A 171 -10.94 32.36 -1.32
N GLU A 172 -10.88 31.44 -2.29
CA GLU A 172 -11.90 31.30 -3.33
C GLU A 172 -13.20 30.65 -2.81
N LEU A 173 -13.11 29.84 -1.73
CA LEU A 173 -14.25 29.12 -1.20
C LEU A 173 -14.94 29.85 -0.03
N LYS A 174 -16.28 29.86 -0.02
CA LYS A 174 -17.11 30.45 1.04
C LYS A 174 -18.08 29.43 1.64
N GLY A 175 -18.61 29.74 2.81
CA GLY A 175 -19.70 29.01 3.44
C GLY A 175 -19.38 27.52 3.68
N ARG A 176 -20.28 26.63 3.24
CA ARG A 176 -20.20 25.19 3.45
C ARG A 176 -19.05 24.54 2.69
N ALA A 177 -18.74 25.02 1.48
CA ALA A 177 -17.64 24.49 0.65
C ALA A 177 -16.29 24.73 1.34
N ARG A 178 -16.06 25.95 1.85
CA ARG A 178 -14.84 26.29 2.62
C ARG A 178 -14.69 25.40 3.86
N ARG A 179 -15.76 25.20 4.63
CA ARG A 179 -15.71 24.34 5.83
C ARG A 179 -15.35 22.90 5.49
N ARG A 180 -15.95 22.33 4.43
CA ARG A 180 -15.61 20.98 3.96
C ARG A 180 -14.15 20.86 3.55
N ARG A 181 -13.63 21.86 2.83
CA ARG A 181 -12.21 21.87 2.41
C ARG A 181 -11.30 21.95 3.62
N LEU A 182 -11.57 22.82 4.59
CA LEU A 182 -10.79 22.93 5.84
C LEU A 182 -10.78 21.62 6.65
N ALA A 183 -11.93 20.91 6.71
CA ALA A 183 -12.00 19.59 7.34
C ALA A 183 -11.16 18.53 6.60
N ALA A 184 -11.19 18.56 5.27
CA ALA A 184 -10.38 17.64 4.46
C ALA A 184 -8.88 17.89 4.61
N GLU A 185 -8.46 19.16 4.67
CA GLU A 185 -7.05 19.52 4.94
C GLU A 185 -6.61 19.13 6.35
N MET A 186 -7.46 19.35 7.36
CA MET A 186 -7.18 18.89 8.73
C MET A 186 -7.03 17.37 8.79
N LEU A 187 -7.90 16.62 8.12
CA LEU A 187 -7.78 15.16 8.01
C LEU A 187 -6.45 14.78 7.34
N ARG A 188 -6.08 15.46 6.24
CA ARG A 188 -4.81 15.21 5.55
C ARG A 188 -3.59 15.47 6.45
N ILE A 189 -3.59 16.57 7.20
CA ILE A 189 -2.53 16.88 8.17
C ILE A 189 -2.41 15.74 9.19
N MET A 190 -3.53 15.29 9.76
CA MET A 190 -3.52 14.21 10.74
C MET A 190 -3.12 12.85 10.15
N GLN A 191 -3.49 12.55 8.93
CA GLN A 191 -3.06 11.34 8.23
C GLN A 191 -1.55 11.37 7.94
N CYS A 192 -1.02 12.50 7.47
CA CYS A 192 0.43 12.70 7.32
C CYS A 192 1.16 12.56 8.66
N ALA A 193 0.58 13.11 9.72
CA ALA A 193 1.10 13.00 11.08
C ALA A 193 1.18 11.54 11.55
N GLN A 194 0.16 10.72 11.29
CA GLN A 194 0.19 9.28 11.61
C GLN A 194 1.32 8.54 10.89
N VAL A 195 1.53 8.86 9.60
CA VAL A 195 2.63 8.26 8.83
C VAL A 195 4.00 8.72 9.33
N ALA A 196 4.15 10.01 9.65
CA ALA A 196 5.40 10.58 10.17
C ALA A 196 5.73 10.06 11.58
N ALA A 197 4.71 9.87 12.41
CA ALA A 197 4.85 9.36 13.79
C ALA A 197 5.10 7.86 13.87
N ARG A 198 5.07 7.11 12.74
CA ARG A 198 5.26 5.67 12.78
C ARG A 198 6.60 5.29 13.41
N PRO A 199 6.67 4.25 14.25
CA PRO A 199 7.95 3.79 14.76
C PRO A 199 8.76 3.16 13.62
N ARG A 200 10.04 3.52 13.55
CA ARG A 200 10.98 2.92 12.60
C ARG A 200 11.48 1.60 13.13
N ARG A 201 11.24 0.52 12.39
CA ARG A 201 11.56 -0.86 12.80
C ARG A 201 11.70 -1.78 11.59
N THR A 202 12.18 -3.01 11.82
CA THR A 202 12.23 -4.04 10.80
C THR A 202 10.85 -4.71 10.62
N LEU A 203 10.66 -5.44 9.51
CA LEU A 203 9.45 -6.23 9.27
C LEU A 203 9.22 -7.27 10.36
N PHE A 204 10.30 -7.92 10.82
CA PHE A 204 10.19 -8.94 11.86
C PHE A 204 9.83 -8.34 13.22
N GLU A 205 10.40 -7.17 13.59
CA GLU A 205 9.99 -6.44 14.80
C GLU A 205 8.52 -6.04 14.74
N ALA A 206 8.03 -5.55 13.60
CA ALA A 206 6.62 -5.22 13.41
C ALA A 206 5.72 -6.46 13.53
N PHE A 207 6.15 -7.60 13.03
CA PHE A 207 5.44 -8.87 13.19
C PHE A 207 5.42 -9.33 14.65
N VAL A 208 6.54 -9.28 15.36
CA VAL A 208 6.61 -9.65 16.79
C VAL A 208 5.70 -8.76 17.62
N GLU A 209 5.68 -7.45 17.35
CA GLU A 209 4.76 -6.53 18.02
C GLU A 209 3.29 -6.89 17.76
N ALA A 210 2.94 -7.27 16.51
CA ALA A 210 1.59 -7.74 16.22
C ALA A 210 1.24 -9.02 17.00
N VAL A 211 2.20 -9.95 17.15
CA VAL A 211 2.04 -11.14 18.01
C VAL A 211 1.78 -10.75 19.47
N GLU A 212 2.50 -9.72 19.95
CA GLU A 212 2.30 -9.21 21.32
C GLU A 212 0.96 -8.50 21.47
N ILE A 213 0.54 -7.68 20.53
CA ILE A 213 -0.72 -6.93 20.57
C ILE A 213 -1.91 -7.87 20.49
N HIS A 214 -1.94 -8.77 19.54
CA HIS A 214 -3.10 -9.60 19.23
C HIS A 214 -3.12 -10.93 19.99
N GLY A 215 -1.96 -11.38 20.50
CA GLY A 215 -1.82 -12.62 21.27
C GLY A 215 -1.42 -13.82 20.41
N ARG A 216 -0.57 -14.68 20.97
CA ARG A 216 0.02 -15.86 20.28
C ARG A 216 -1.00 -16.89 19.81
N HIS A 217 -2.15 -16.98 20.46
CA HIS A 217 -3.21 -17.96 20.16
C HIS A 217 -4.22 -17.46 19.13
N THR A 218 -4.11 -16.20 18.70
CA THR A 218 -5.00 -15.63 17.68
C THR A 218 -4.74 -16.27 16.33
N LEU A 219 -5.79 -16.83 15.73
CA LEU A 219 -5.77 -17.35 14.36
C LEU A 219 -5.63 -16.19 13.38
N ILE A 220 -4.61 -16.22 12.54
CA ILE A 220 -4.27 -15.07 11.68
C ILE A 220 -4.17 -15.43 10.21
N ILE A 221 -3.69 -16.60 9.87
CA ILE A 221 -3.51 -17.02 8.48
C ILE A 221 -4.13 -18.39 8.24
N GLU A 222 -4.66 -18.56 7.06
CA GLU A 222 -5.12 -19.83 6.49
C GLU A 222 -4.68 -19.85 5.03
N ASP A 223 -4.33 -21.02 4.51
CA ASP A 223 -3.99 -21.20 3.10
C ASP A 223 -4.82 -22.31 2.45
N ALA A 224 -4.45 -22.67 1.22
CA ALA A 224 -5.14 -23.70 0.43
C ALA A 224 -5.23 -25.08 1.13
N ARG A 225 -4.42 -25.34 2.17
CA ARG A 225 -4.51 -26.54 3.02
C ARG A 225 -5.73 -26.51 3.96
N LYS A 226 -6.38 -25.35 4.08
CA LYS A 226 -7.58 -25.10 4.91
C LYS A 226 -7.36 -25.34 6.41
N VAL A 227 -6.12 -25.22 6.88
CA VAL A 227 -5.76 -25.32 8.30
C VAL A 227 -5.41 -23.93 8.80
N PRO A 228 -6.23 -23.33 9.69
CA PRO A 228 -5.90 -22.04 10.28
C PRO A 228 -4.68 -22.14 11.19
N GLU A 229 -3.77 -21.18 11.08
CA GLU A 229 -2.54 -21.10 11.88
C GLU A 229 -2.56 -19.85 12.76
N THR A 230 -2.03 -19.99 13.97
CA THR A 230 -1.95 -18.90 14.95
C THR A 230 -0.66 -18.08 14.77
N TYR A 231 -0.65 -16.87 15.33
CA TYR A 231 0.57 -16.07 15.41
C TYR A 231 1.74 -16.82 16.06
N GLY A 232 1.48 -17.61 17.11
CA GLY A 232 2.51 -18.39 17.78
C GLY A 232 3.12 -19.48 16.89
N GLN A 233 2.30 -20.11 16.05
CA GLN A 233 2.77 -21.08 15.06
C GLN A 233 3.61 -20.41 13.97
N LEU A 234 3.15 -19.28 13.43
CA LEU A 234 3.92 -18.51 12.45
C LEU A 234 5.27 -18.06 13.02
N LEU A 235 5.28 -17.50 14.23
CA LEU A 235 6.50 -17.07 14.91
C LEU A 235 7.48 -18.22 15.07
N LYS A 236 7.01 -19.39 15.52
CA LYS A 236 7.82 -20.60 15.69
C LYS A 236 8.46 -21.03 14.36
N VAL A 237 7.65 -21.11 13.30
CA VAL A 237 8.12 -21.55 11.97
C VAL A 237 9.06 -20.52 11.36
N SER A 238 8.77 -19.21 11.51
CA SER A 238 9.65 -18.15 11.02
C SER A 238 11.02 -18.18 11.68
N LEU A 239 11.09 -18.33 13.01
CA LEU A 239 12.35 -18.45 13.74
C LEU A 239 13.14 -19.70 13.32
N ALA A 240 12.46 -20.85 13.15
CA ALA A 240 13.09 -22.09 12.71
C ALA A 240 13.67 -21.95 11.28
N LEU A 241 12.90 -21.44 10.34
CA LEU A 241 13.34 -21.23 8.96
C LEU A 241 14.45 -20.15 8.86
N GLY A 242 14.35 -19.09 9.69
CA GLY A 242 15.41 -18.10 9.82
C GLY A 242 16.72 -18.72 10.30
N ARG A 243 16.66 -19.61 11.28
CA ARG A 243 17.85 -20.35 11.78
C ARG A 243 18.48 -21.22 10.70
N ILE A 244 17.68 -21.88 9.89
CA ILE A 244 18.16 -22.62 8.71
C ILE A 244 18.81 -21.66 7.71
N ALA A 245 18.18 -20.54 7.40
CA ALA A 245 18.70 -19.55 6.46
C ALA A 245 20.10 -19.02 6.86
N THR A 246 20.45 -19.00 8.16
CA THR A 246 21.80 -18.60 8.59
C THR A 246 22.90 -19.55 8.15
N ARG A 247 22.59 -20.80 7.83
CA ARG A 247 23.54 -21.78 7.30
C ARG A 247 23.65 -21.71 5.78
N LEU A 248 22.57 -21.22 5.13
CA LEU A 248 22.47 -21.16 3.68
C LEU A 248 23.12 -19.90 3.09
N ALA A 249 23.20 -18.81 3.85
CA ALA A 249 23.77 -17.56 3.37
C ALA A 249 24.38 -16.75 4.52
N LYS A 250 25.28 -15.83 4.18
CA LYS A 250 25.86 -14.86 5.12
C LYS A 250 24.89 -13.71 5.39
N GLU A 251 25.19 -12.89 6.39
CA GLU A 251 24.44 -11.65 6.63
C GLU A 251 24.52 -10.72 5.42
N GLY A 252 23.38 -10.12 5.05
CA GLY A 252 23.25 -9.25 3.89
C GLY A 252 23.28 -9.97 2.54
N GLU A 253 23.47 -11.29 2.50
CA GLU A 253 23.45 -12.05 1.25
C GLU A 253 22.02 -12.28 0.75
N VAL A 254 21.86 -12.22 -0.57
CA VAL A 254 20.57 -12.40 -1.25
C VAL A 254 20.33 -13.88 -1.50
N LEU A 255 19.17 -14.38 -1.07
CA LEU A 255 18.70 -15.73 -1.34
C LEU A 255 17.46 -15.70 -2.25
N GLY A 256 17.48 -16.47 -3.31
CA GLY A 256 16.33 -16.65 -4.18
C GLY A 256 15.20 -17.43 -3.47
N VAL A 257 13.97 -17.00 -3.66
CA VAL A 257 12.77 -17.68 -3.15
C VAL A 257 11.80 -17.91 -4.30
N MET A 258 11.63 -19.18 -4.69
CA MET A 258 10.69 -19.62 -5.73
C MET A 258 9.66 -20.56 -5.11
N MET A 259 8.67 -19.96 -4.46
CA MET A 259 7.67 -20.66 -3.64
C MET A 259 6.25 -20.18 -3.94
N PRO A 260 5.22 -21.04 -3.74
CA PRO A 260 3.82 -20.65 -3.93
C PRO A 260 3.28 -19.76 -2.78
N ASN A 261 2.06 -19.25 -2.96
CA ASN A 261 1.32 -18.49 -1.94
C ASN A 261 0.82 -19.41 -0.82
N ILE A 262 1.67 -19.72 0.14
CA ILE A 262 1.35 -20.53 1.34
C ILE A 262 1.97 -19.92 2.59
N SER A 263 1.47 -20.27 3.77
CA SER A 263 1.96 -19.75 5.04
C SER A 263 3.45 -20.03 5.28
N THR A 264 3.95 -21.17 4.81
CA THR A 264 5.38 -21.53 4.92
C THR A 264 6.28 -20.53 4.18
N THR A 265 5.83 -20.04 3.01
CA THR A 265 6.55 -19.00 2.25
C THR A 265 6.63 -17.72 3.06
N VAL A 266 5.52 -17.30 3.66
CA VAL A 266 5.47 -16.11 4.53
C VAL A 266 6.41 -16.25 5.73
N CYS A 267 6.40 -17.41 6.38
CA CYS A 267 7.30 -17.71 7.50
C CYS A 267 8.77 -17.70 7.08
N LEU A 268 9.09 -18.20 5.88
CA LEU A 268 10.44 -18.15 5.32
C LEU A 268 10.89 -16.71 5.12
N LEU A 269 10.07 -15.86 4.49
CA LEU A 269 10.39 -14.44 4.26
C LEU A 269 10.61 -13.71 5.59
N LEU A 270 9.73 -13.87 6.57
CA LEU A 270 9.88 -13.27 7.90
C LEU A 270 11.13 -13.82 8.63
N GLY A 271 11.41 -15.10 8.53
CA GLY A 271 12.59 -15.72 9.13
C GLY A 271 13.90 -15.25 8.51
N MET A 272 13.95 -15.11 7.18
CA MET A 272 15.10 -14.56 6.47
C MET A 272 15.38 -13.12 6.91
N THR A 273 14.36 -12.27 6.94
CA THR A 273 14.49 -10.86 7.39
C THR A 273 14.91 -10.77 8.86
N ALA A 274 14.43 -11.68 9.73
CA ALA A 274 14.82 -11.76 11.13
C ALA A 274 16.32 -12.04 11.31
N MET A 275 16.92 -12.76 10.37
CA MET A 275 18.32 -13.16 10.40
C MET A 275 19.19 -12.38 9.40
N ARG A 276 18.72 -11.22 8.93
CA ARG A 276 19.44 -10.35 7.97
C ARG A 276 19.84 -11.04 6.66
N ARG A 277 18.99 -11.96 6.16
CA ARG A 277 19.08 -12.53 4.82
C ARG A 277 18.06 -11.86 3.93
N ILE A 278 18.43 -11.49 2.72
CA ILE A 278 17.59 -10.72 1.82
C ILE A 278 16.86 -11.67 0.88
N PRO A 279 15.53 -11.85 1.00
CA PRO A 279 14.77 -12.66 0.05
C PRO A 279 14.65 -11.96 -1.30
N ALA A 280 15.07 -12.61 -2.38
CA ALA A 280 14.80 -12.25 -3.77
C ALA A 280 13.65 -13.13 -4.28
N ILE A 281 12.47 -12.55 -4.47
CA ILE A 281 11.27 -13.32 -4.76
C ILE A 281 11.10 -13.50 -6.27
N ILE A 282 11.35 -14.72 -6.73
CA ILE A 282 11.46 -15.05 -8.15
C ILE A 282 10.07 -15.21 -8.77
N ASN A 283 9.83 -14.51 -9.87
CA ASN A 283 8.63 -14.67 -10.68
C ASN A 283 8.75 -15.92 -11.58
N TYR A 284 8.21 -17.03 -11.11
CA TYR A 284 8.25 -18.32 -11.83
C TYR A 284 7.37 -18.39 -13.07
N THR A 285 6.61 -17.33 -13.40
CA THR A 285 5.81 -17.24 -14.61
C THR A 285 6.48 -16.44 -15.74
N ALA A 286 7.64 -15.82 -15.45
CA ALA A 286 8.32 -14.92 -16.39
C ALA A 286 9.11 -15.64 -17.51
N GLY A 287 9.21 -16.98 -17.44
CA GLY A 287 10.04 -17.79 -18.34
C GLY A 287 11.48 -17.95 -17.85
N GLY A 288 12.18 -18.99 -18.32
CA GLY A 288 13.47 -19.42 -17.78
C GLY A 288 14.56 -18.37 -17.91
N GLU A 289 14.72 -17.76 -19.08
CA GLU A 289 15.73 -16.74 -19.33
C GLU A 289 15.53 -15.49 -18.45
N ALA A 290 14.29 -15.01 -18.32
CA ALA A 290 13.99 -13.86 -17.48
C ALA A 290 14.21 -14.13 -15.99
N MET A 291 13.93 -15.36 -15.51
CA MET A 291 14.25 -15.78 -14.15
C MET A 291 15.75 -15.86 -13.92
N ARG A 292 16.49 -16.44 -14.85
CA ARG A 292 17.95 -16.50 -14.79
C ARG A 292 18.57 -15.10 -14.74
N ALA A 293 18.13 -14.21 -15.63
CA ALA A 293 18.58 -12.82 -15.64
C ALA A 293 18.26 -12.08 -14.32
N ALA A 294 17.10 -12.33 -13.73
CA ALA A 294 16.71 -11.78 -12.43
C ALA A 294 17.64 -12.26 -11.30
N CYS A 295 17.93 -13.55 -11.25
CA CYS A 295 18.85 -14.13 -10.26
C CYS A 295 20.27 -13.58 -10.41
N VAL A 296 20.78 -13.47 -11.63
CA VAL A 296 22.09 -12.88 -11.92
C VAL A 296 22.12 -11.42 -11.46
N ALA A 297 21.14 -10.61 -11.84
CA ALA A 297 21.07 -9.18 -11.46
C ALA A 297 21.14 -8.98 -9.94
N ALA A 298 20.45 -9.81 -9.17
CA ALA A 298 20.44 -9.73 -7.71
C ALA A 298 21.64 -10.44 -7.02
N GLY A 299 22.57 -11.05 -7.77
CA GLY A 299 23.69 -11.78 -7.22
C GLY A 299 23.30 -13.04 -6.43
N VAL A 300 22.16 -13.63 -6.78
CA VAL A 300 21.64 -14.86 -6.14
C VAL A 300 22.59 -16.02 -6.44
N LYS A 301 22.94 -16.81 -5.43
CA LYS A 301 23.70 -18.04 -5.58
C LYS A 301 22.86 -19.28 -5.32
N ARG A 302 21.93 -19.19 -4.38
CA ARG A 302 21.08 -20.26 -3.89
C ARG A 302 19.61 -19.88 -3.99
N ILE A 303 18.79 -20.85 -4.39
CA ILE A 303 17.33 -20.65 -4.57
C ILE A 303 16.59 -21.68 -3.73
N ILE A 304 15.74 -21.21 -2.82
CA ILE A 304 14.86 -22.05 -2.02
C ILE A 304 13.56 -22.29 -2.77
N THR A 305 13.20 -23.56 -2.96
CA THR A 305 11.96 -23.98 -3.63
C THR A 305 11.36 -25.21 -2.95
N SER A 306 10.31 -25.82 -3.52
CA SER A 306 9.65 -27.04 -3.06
C SER A 306 9.51 -28.03 -4.22
N ARG A 307 9.89 -29.30 -4.02
CA ARG A 307 9.69 -30.34 -5.04
C ARG A 307 8.24 -30.51 -5.41
N ARG A 308 7.37 -30.51 -4.38
CA ARG A 308 5.92 -30.59 -4.59
C ARG A 308 5.40 -29.42 -5.42
N PHE A 309 5.90 -28.21 -5.17
CA PHE A 309 5.51 -27.03 -5.95
C PHE A 309 5.97 -27.11 -7.39
N VAL A 310 7.22 -27.47 -7.63
CA VAL A 310 7.78 -27.64 -8.98
C VAL A 310 6.93 -28.62 -9.80
N GLN A 311 6.56 -29.77 -9.21
CA GLN A 311 5.74 -30.79 -9.85
C GLN A 311 4.32 -30.29 -10.14
N LEU A 312 3.63 -29.73 -9.14
CA LEU A 312 2.23 -29.26 -9.26
C LEU A 312 2.08 -28.10 -10.25
N ALA A 313 3.04 -27.19 -10.26
CA ALA A 313 3.04 -26.03 -11.15
C ALA A 313 3.73 -26.30 -12.50
N LYS A 314 4.20 -27.55 -12.76
CA LYS A 314 4.89 -27.97 -13.98
C LYS A 314 6.08 -27.07 -14.34
N LEU A 315 6.93 -26.77 -13.35
CA LEU A 315 8.06 -25.84 -13.48
C LEU A 315 9.38 -26.51 -13.91
N ASP A 316 9.35 -27.72 -14.46
CA ASP A 316 10.56 -28.45 -14.85
C ASP A 316 11.46 -27.65 -15.82
N ARG A 317 10.85 -26.96 -16.79
CA ARG A 317 11.60 -26.07 -17.71
C ARG A 317 12.21 -24.88 -17.00
N ALA A 318 11.52 -24.34 -15.99
CA ALA A 318 12.00 -23.24 -15.18
C ALA A 318 13.18 -23.66 -14.30
N VAL A 319 13.09 -24.83 -13.67
CA VAL A 319 14.16 -25.44 -12.90
C VAL A 319 15.39 -25.69 -13.76
N LYS A 320 15.23 -26.24 -14.98
CA LYS A 320 16.33 -26.45 -15.92
C LYS A 320 17.02 -25.13 -16.31
N ALA A 321 16.29 -24.05 -16.47
CA ALA A 321 16.89 -22.73 -16.78
C ALA A 321 17.68 -22.13 -15.59
N LEU A 322 17.51 -22.67 -14.40
CA LEU A 322 18.19 -22.25 -13.15
C LEU A 322 19.27 -23.25 -12.69
N GLU A 323 19.75 -24.14 -13.55
CA GLU A 323 20.76 -25.17 -13.22
C GLU A 323 22.13 -24.62 -12.78
N ASP A 324 22.42 -23.37 -13.13
CA ASP A 324 23.63 -22.66 -12.67
C ASP A 324 23.57 -22.24 -11.19
N PHE A 325 22.42 -22.38 -10.54
CA PHE A 325 22.19 -21.97 -9.14
C PHE A 325 21.97 -23.19 -8.23
N ASP A 326 22.40 -23.11 -6.98
CA ASP A 326 22.14 -24.15 -6.00
C ASP A 326 20.65 -24.18 -5.63
N LEU A 327 19.90 -25.16 -6.11
CA LEU A 327 18.49 -25.35 -5.78
C LEU A 327 18.33 -26.12 -4.47
N LEU A 328 17.73 -25.47 -3.47
CA LEU A 328 17.50 -26.00 -2.13
C LEU A 328 16.00 -26.27 -1.92
N TYR A 329 15.67 -27.50 -1.55
CA TYR A 329 14.27 -27.89 -1.36
C TYR A 329 13.87 -27.81 0.11
N VAL A 330 12.76 -27.12 0.42
CA VAL A 330 12.29 -26.97 1.82
C VAL A 330 11.99 -28.32 2.49
N GLU A 331 11.71 -29.35 1.72
CA GLU A 331 11.50 -30.71 2.20
C GLU A 331 12.78 -31.27 2.85
N ASP A 332 13.94 -31.00 2.29
CA ASP A 332 15.24 -31.44 2.82
C ASP A 332 15.66 -30.59 4.02
N LEU A 333 15.44 -29.27 3.91
CA LEU A 333 15.82 -28.31 4.95
C LEU A 333 15.17 -28.58 6.32
N ARG A 334 14.00 -29.26 6.35
CA ARG A 334 13.37 -29.66 7.62
C ARG A 334 14.21 -30.63 8.44
N GLY A 335 14.99 -31.49 7.79
CA GLY A 335 15.90 -32.44 8.43
C GLY A 335 17.14 -31.76 9.05
N GLU A 336 17.48 -30.55 8.64
CA GLU A 336 18.68 -29.85 9.09
C GLU A 336 18.56 -29.18 10.46
N LEU A 337 17.36 -29.16 11.07
CA LEU A 337 17.17 -28.62 12.41
C LEU A 337 17.82 -29.54 13.45
N THR A 338 18.92 -29.10 13.99
CA THR A 338 19.65 -29.82 15.04
C THR A 338 18.92 -29.79 16.39
N LEU A 339 19.34 -30.63 17.32
CA LEU A 339 18.82 -30.59 18.69
C LEU A 339 19.11 -29.24 19.36
N ALA A 340 20.28 -28.66 19.11
CA ALA A 340 20.66 -27.34 19.61
C ALA A 340 19.71 -26.24 19.11
N ASP A 341 19.29 -26.30 17.83
CA ASP A 341 18.31 -25.35 17.28
C ASP A 341 16.92 -25.50 17.94
N LYS A 342 16.52 -26.75 18.20
CA LYS A 342 15.24 -27.02 18.89
C LYS A 342 15.27 -26.50 20.32
N LEU A 343 16.37 -26.71 21.04
CA LEU A 343 16.56 -26.19 22.40
C LEU A 343 16.61 -24.65 22.41
N TRP A 344 17.36 -24.03 21.50
CA TRP A 344 17.38 -22.58 21.33
C TRP A 344 15.97 -22.02 21.01
N LEU A 345 15.23 -22.63 20.10
CA LEU A 345 13.91 -22.21 19.70
C LEU A 345 12.92 -22.28 20.87
N MET A 346 12.82 -23.44 21.53
CA MET A 346 11.83 -23.70 22.58
C MET A 346 12.21 -23.05 23.92
N GLY A 347 13.49 -23.07 24.28
CA GLY A 347 14.00 -22.57 25.55
C GLY A 347 14.25 -21.06 25.60
N PHE A 348 14.50 -20.43 24.45
CA PHE A 348 14.90 -19.04 24.42
C PHE A 348 14.13 -18.19 23.39
N ALA A 349 14.25 -18.51 22.09
CA ALA A 349 13.81 -17.60 21.03
C ALA A 349 12.29 -17.37 21.02
N LEU A 350 11.48 -18.37 21.35
CA LEU A 350 10.04 -18.19 21.47
C LEU A 350 9.63 -17.28 22.63
N TRP A 351 10.42 -17.23 23.70
CA TRP A 351 10.14 -16.38 24.86
C TRP A 351 10.65 -14.95 24.67
N ARG A 352 11.78 -14.79 24.00
CA ARG A 352 12.43 -13.51 23.69
C ARG A 352 12.75 -13.40 22.19
N PRO A 353 11.73 -13.30 21.32
CA PRO A 353 11.94 -13.41 19.87
C PRO A 353 12.90 -12.35 19.32
N LEU A 354 12.88 -11.13 19.82
CA LEU A 354 13.78 -10.07 19.37
C LEU A 354 15.22 -10.24 19.87
N ALA A 355 15.43 -10.95 21.00
CA ALA A 355 16.77 -11.29 21.47
C ALA A 355 17.33 -12.53 20.77
N GLY A 356 16.49 -13.35 20.15
CA GLY A 356 16.86 -14.53 19.38
C GLY A 356 17.22 -14.27 17.92
N VAL A 357 17.16 -13.01 17.44
CA VAL A 357 17.40 -12.65 16.04
C VAL A 357 18.56 -11.66 15.92
N LEU A 358 19.04 -11.46 14.71
CA LEU A 358 20.13 -10.51 14.46
C LEU A 358 19.58 -9.07 14.42
N PRO A 359 20.22 -8.12 15.12
CA PRO A 359 19.80 -6.72 15.04
C PRO A 359 20.03 -6.18 13.64
N ALA A 360 19.04 -5.52 13.08
CA ALA A 360 19.06 -4.93 11.76
C ALA A 360 18.54 -3.49 11.78
N SER A 361 19.07 -2.64 10.91
CA SER A 361 18.53 -1.29 10.73
C SER A 361 17.25 -1.32 9.90
N PRO A 362 16.24 -0.52 10.23
CA PRO A 362 15.06 -0.34 9.37
C PRO A 362 15.37 0.10 7.94
N SER A 363 16.50 0.76 7.72
CA SER A 363 16.95 1.22 6.40
C SER A 363 17.68 0.14 5.59
N GLU A 364 17.96 -1.03 6.17
CA GLU A 364 18.57 -2.13 5.43
C GLU A 364 17.61 -2.77 4.42
N PRO A 365 18.14 -3.42 3.35
CA PRO A 365 17.34 -4.19 2.41
C PRO A 365 16.52 -5.29 3.10
N ALA A 366 15.23 -5.35 2.80
CA ALA A 366 14.29 -6.32 3.35
C ALA A 366 13.79 -7.32 2.31
N ALA A 367 13.73 -6.93 1.04
CA ALA A 367 13.31 -7.79 -0.07
C ALA A 367 13.80 -7.24 -1.41
N VAL A 368 13.97 -8.15 -2.38
CA VAL A 368 14.17 -7.84 -3.80
C VAL A 368 13.01 -8.43 -4.59
N LEU A 369 12.35 -7.59 -5.38
CA LEU A 369 11.33 -8.01 -6.34
C LEU A 369 11.75 -7.64 -7.75
N PHE A 370 11.32 -8.41 -8.73
CA PHE A 370 11.75 -8.24 -10.09
C PHE A 370 10.66 -7.61 -10.95
N THR A 371 11.05 -6.65 -11.78
CA THR A 371 10.19 -6.03 -12.79
C THR A 371 10.82 -6.16 -14.17
N SER A 372 9.98 -6.18 -15.22
CA SER A 372 10.46 -6.14 -16.59
C SER A 372 11.16 -4.81 -16.85
N GLY A 373 12.45 -4.85 -17.18
CA GLY A 373 13.19 -3.66 -17.62
C GLY A 373 12.69 -3.14 -18.97
N SER A 374 12.95 -1.86 -19.25
CA SER A 374 12.57 -1.22 -20.50
C SER A 374 13.23 -1.83 -21.75
N GLU A 375 14.30 -2.63 -21.55
CA GLU A 375 15.09 -3.28 -22.60
C GLU A 375 14.90 -4.80 -22.62
N GLY A 376 13.83 -5.30 -21.96
CA GLY A 376 13.47 -6.72 -21.95
C GLY A 376 14.16 -7.55 -20.86
N ARG A 377 15.24 -7.06 -20.22
CA ARG A 377 15.88 -7.76 -19.10
C ARG A 377 15.26 -7.38 -17.76
N SER A 378 15.10 -8.37 -16.88
CA SER A 378 14.57 -8.15 -15.54
C SER A 378 15.55 -7.33 -14.68
N LYS A 379 15.03 -6.33 -13.94
CA LYS A 379 15.77 -5.57 -12.93
C LYS A 379 15.21 -5.89 -11.53
N GLY A 380 16.09 -5.95 -10.53
CA GLY A 380 15.73 -6.18 -9.14
C GLY A 380 15.46 -4.86 -8.41
N VAL A 381 14.25 -4.66 -7.90
CA VAL A 381 13.87 -3.52 -7.07
C VAL A 381 14.16 -3.87 -5.62
N VAL A 382 15.04 -3.11 -4.96
CA VAL A 382 15.46 -3.34 -3.58
C VAL A 382 14.68 -2.45 -2.64
N LEU A 383 13.93 -3.05 -1.73
CA LEU A 383 13.11 -2.35 -0.74
C LEU A 383 13.67 -2.53 0.67
N SER A 384 13.68 -1.44 1.45
CA SER A 384 14.03 -1.49 2.88
C SER A 384 12.83 -1.90 3.74
N HIS A 385 13.12 -2.33 4.96
CA HIS A 385 12.08 -2.57 5.96
C HIS A 385 11.23 -1.31 6.20
N ASP A 386 11.88 -0.15 6.35
CA ASP A 386 11.19 1.12 6.61
C ASP A 386 10.29 1.54 5.45
N ALA A 387 10.73 1.39 4.19
CA ALA A 387 9.93 1.71 3.01
C ALA A 387 8.66 0.86 2.93
N MET A 388 8.78 -0.45 3.17
CA MET A 388 7.64 -1.37 3.16
C MET A 388 6.64 -1.03 4.28
N LEU A 389 7.12 -0.81 5.51
CA LEU A 389 6.27 -0.42 6.65
C LEU A 389 5.69 0.98 6.51
N ALA A 390 6.40 1.92 5.86
CA ALA A 390 5.88 3.23 5.54
C ALA A 390 4.66 3.15 4.63
N ASN A 391 4.73 2.33 3.57
CA ASN A 391 3.59 2.17 2.68
C ASN A 391 2.39 1.52 3.38
N MET A 392 2.61 0.55 4.25
CA MET A 392 1.54 -0.03 5.06
C MET A 392 0.90 1.01 5.98
N ALA A 393 1.70 1.90 6.61
CA ALA A 393 1.19 3.00 7.44
C ALA A 393 0.39 4.01 6.61
N GLN A 394 0.84 4.35 5.40
CA GLN A 394 0.13 5.21 4.46
C GLN A 394 -1.23 4.65 4.09
N MET A 395 -1.31 3.37 3.71
CA MET A 395 -2.57 2.71 3.40
C MET A 395 -3.51 2.64 4.62
N ARG A 396 -2.96 2.32 5.80
CA ARG A 396 -3.73 2.28 7.06
C ARG A 396 -4.28 3.64 7.48
N ALA A 397 -3.63 4.72 7.12
CA ALA A 397 -4.10 6.08 7.42
C ALA A 397 -5.34 6.48 6.59
N VAL A 398 -5.63 5.80 5.49
CA VAL A 398 -6.73 6.14 4.57
C VAL A 398 -7.80 5.06 4.43
N ILE A 399 -7.52 3.82 4.81
CA ILE A 399 -8.48 2.71 4.79
C ILE A 399 -8.58 2.09 6.19
N ASP A 400 -9.83 1.82 6.60
CA ASP A 400 -10.16 1.15 7.85
C ASP A 400 -10.18 -0.37 7.68
N PHE A 401 -9.21 -1.06 8.24
CA PHE A 401 -9.15 -2.51 8.36
C PHE A 401 -8.57 -2.93 9.71
N GLY A 402 -8.87 -4.16 10.14
CA GLY A 402 -8.43 -4.64 11.44
C GLY A 402 -8.85 -6.09 11.74
N PRO A 403 -8.78 -6.52 13.00
CA PRO A 403 -8.96 -7.92 13.40
C PRO A 403 -10.32 -8.56 13.03
N ASN A 404 -11.34 -7.74 12.79
CA ASN A 404 -12.66 -8.24 12.35
C ASN A 404 -12.72 -8.49 10.84
N ASP A 405 -11.70 -8.05 10.10
CA ASP A 405 -11.62 -8.24 8.67
C ASP A 405 -10.87 -9.52 8.30
N LYS A 406 -11.16 -10.04 7.12
CA LYS A 406 -10.45 -11.16 6.52
C LYS A 406 -10.14 -10.84 5.06
N TYR A 407 -8.86 -10.88 4.74
CA TYR A 407 -8.34 -10.68 3.39
C TYR A 407 -8.37 -11.99 2.62
N LEU A 408 -8.81 -11.96 1.38
CA LEU A 408 -8.57 -13.02 0.41
C LEU A 408 -7.45 -12.56 -0.52
N ASN A 409 -6.28 -13.17 -0.41
CA ASN A 409 -5.18 -12.92 -1.32
C ASN A 409 -4.88 -14.11 -2.21
N ALA A 410 -5.19 -13.98 -3.50
CA ALA A 410 -4.77 -14.88 -4.56
C ALA A 410 -3.65 -14.29 -5.44
N LEU A 411 -3.31 -12.99 -5.25
CA LEU A 411 -2.26 -12.33 -6.02
C LEU A 411 -0.89 -12.90 -5.65
N PRO A 412 -0.01 -13.11 -6.64
CA PRO A 412 1.29 -13.74 -6.41
C PRO A 412 2.19 -12.94 -5.45
N LEU A 413 2.94 -13.63 -4.59
CA LEU A 413 3.88 -13.02 -3.65
C LEU A 413 5.12 -12.41 -4.34
N TYR A 414 5.43 -12.82 -5.57
CA TYR A 414 6.49 -12.19 -6.36
C TYR A 414 6.08 -10.82 -6.94
N HIS A 415 4.82 -10.40 -6.76
CA HIS A 415 4.36 -9.05 -7.01
C HIS A 415 4.22 -8.28 -5.70
N ILE A 416 4.75 -7.06 -5.67
CA ILE A 416 4.74 -6.20 -4.48
C ILE A 416 3.32 -5.98 -3.92
N TYR A 417 2.31 -5.90 -4.78
CA TYR A 417 0.92 -5.76 -4.38
C TYR A 417 0.45 -6.97 -3.56
N GLY A 418 0.67 -8.18 -4.06
CA GLY A 418 0.35 -9.43 -3.36
C GLY A 418 1.17 -9.61 -2.08
N LEU A 419 2.45 -9.27 -2.12
CA LEU A 419 3.36 -9.42 -0.97
C LEU A 419 3.01 -8.44 0.15
N ILE A 420 3.05 -7.15 -0.11
CA ILE A 420 2.98 -6.13 0.93
C ILE A 420 1.55 -5.82 1.30
N ALA A 421 0.73 -5.33 0.35
CA ALA A 421 -0.62 -4.88 0.67
C ALA A 421 -1.57 -6.02 1.05
N CYS A 422 -1.39 -7.21 0.43
CA CYS A 422 -2.33 -8.31 0.62
C CYS A 422 -1.83 -9.40 1.57
N THR A 423 -0.53 -9.43 1.95
CA THR A 423 0.03 -10.50 2.80
C THR A 423 0.70 -9.97 4.06
N ILE A 424 1.73 -9.14 3.97
CA ILE A 424 2.45 -8.69 5.18
C ILE A 424 1.62 -7.68 5.97
N MET A 425 0.95 -6.74 5.31
CA MET A 425 0.12 -5.74 5.99
C MET A 425 -0.96 -6.35 6.89
N PRO A 426 -1.79 -7.33 6.46
CA PRO A 426 -2.75 -7.96 7.37
C PRO A 426 -2.08 -8.63 8.58
N LEU A 427 -0.92 -9.25 8.41
CA LEU A 427 -0.21 -9.91 9.52
C LEU A 427 0.31 -8.93 10.57
N VAL A 428 0.82 -7.75 10.17
CA VAL A 428 1.29 -6.74 11.12
C VAL A 428 0.17 -5.89 11.72
N THR A 429 -1.06 -5.99 11.19
CA THR A 429 -2.22 -5.23 11.68
C THR A 429 -3.27 -6.05 12.41
N GLY A 430 -3.08 -7.36 12.51
CA GLY A 430 -4.03 -8.28 13.15
C GLY A 430 -5.22 -8.67 12.27
N THR A 431 -5.20 -8.32 11.01
CA THR A 431 -6.24 -8.69 10.04
C THR A 431 -6.05 -10.13 9.59
N ARG A 432 -7.11 -10.94 9.63
CA ARG A 432 -7.02 -12.34 9.19
C ARG A 432 -6.76 -12.44 7.70
N LEU A 433 -6.00 -13.44 7.29
CA LEU A 433 -5.58 -13.66 5.92
C LEU A 433 -5.93 -15.06 5.44
N PHE A 434 -6.57 -15.16 4.28
CA PHE A 434 -6.66 -16.39 3.52
C PHE A 434 -5.77 -16.28 2.28
N LEU A 435 -4.75 -17.14 2.18
CA LEU A 435 -3.84 -17.22 1.02
C LEU A 435 -4.31 -18.28 0.04
N TYR A 436 -4.43 -17.91 -1.22
CA TYR A 436 -4.72 -18.85 -2.30
C TYR A 436 -3.63 -18.82 -3.37
N THR A 437 -3.40 -19.97 -3.99
CA THR A 437 -2.20 -20.21 -4.79
C THR A 437 -2.20 -19.55 -6.18
N SER A 438 -3.39 -19.28 -6.75
CA SER A 438 -3.48 -18.76 -8.12
C SER A 438 -4.69 -17.85 -8.33
N PRO A 439 -4.51 -16.65 -8.89
CA PRO A 439 -5.61 -15.75 -9.24
C PRO A 439 -6.42 -16.23 -10.47
N LEU A 440 -5.91 -17.21 -11.21
CA LEU A 440 -6.52 -17.70 -12.46
C LEU A 440 -7.69 -18.67 -12.22
N HIS A 441 -7.91 -19.10 -11.00
CA HIS A 441 -9.01 -19.98 -10.66
C HIS A 441 -10.32 -19.20 -10.47
N TYR A 442 -10.84 -18.62 -11.56
CA TYR A 442 -11.89 -17.62 -11.57
C TYR A 442 -13.22 -18.05 -10.93
N ARG A 443 -13.54 -19.35 -10.93
CA ARG A 443 -14.73 -19.91 -10.27
C ARG A 443 -14.51 -20.16 -8.77
N ILE A 444 -13.27 -20.49 -8.38
CA ILE A 444 -12.95 -20.89 -7.03
C ILE A 444 -12.81 -19.66 -6.11
N ILE A 445 -12.28 -18.54 -6.64
CA ILE A 445 -12.04 -17.33 -5.85
C ILE A 445 -13.34 -16.74 -5.26
N PRO A 446 -14.46 -16.58 -6.02
CA PRO A 446 -15.73 -16.15 -5.46
C PRO A 446 -16.27 -17.11 -4.38
N GLU A 447 -16.23 -18.40 -4.65
CA GLU A 447 -16.64 -19.46 -3.70
C GLU A 447 -15.84 -19.40 -2.38
N LEU A 448 -14.53 -19.11 -2.46
CA LEU A 448 -13.68 -18.91 -1.29
C LEU A 448 -14.03 -17.62 -0.55
N ALA A 449 -14.38 -16.55 -1.25
CA ALA A 449 -14.82 -15.31 -0.62
C ALA A 449 -16.07 -15.55 0.24
N TYR A 450 -17.02 -16.32 -0.26
CA TYR A 450 -18.22 -16.75 0.45
C TYR A 450 -17.91 -17.67 1.62
N THR A 451 -17.28 -18.83 1.36
CA THR A 451 -17.07 -19.90 2.36
C THR A 451 -16.09 -19.51 3.46
N ARG A 452 -15.26 -18.49 3.26
CA ARG A 452 -14.29 -17.99 4.24
C ARG A 452 -14.66 -16.66 4.85
N ASP A 453 -15.84 -16.12 4.58
CA ASP A 453 -16.32 -14.82 5.09
C ASP A 453 -15.31 -13.68 4.81
N CYS A 454 -14.78 -13.59 3.61
CA CYS A 454 -13.79 -12.60 3.27
C CYS A 454 -14.41 -11.21 3.12
N THR A 455 -13.81 -10.22 3.78
CA THR A 455 -14.30 -8.83 3.79
C THR A 455 -13.54 -7.93 2.83
N TYR A 456 -12.35 -8.35 2.40
CA TYR A 456 -11.50 -7.63 1.44
C TYR A 456 -11.10 -8.53 0.30
N ILE A 457 -11.31 -8.04 -0.92
CA ILE A 457 -10.93 -8.73 -2.17
C ILE A 457 -9.97 -7.83 -2.94
N PHE A 458 -8.91 -8.44 -3.46
CA PHE A 458 -7.88 -7.77 -4.23
C PHE A 458 -7.74 -8.41 -5.60
N GLY A 459 -7.54 -7.58 -6.62
CA GLY A 459 -7.34 -8.06 -7.98
C GLY A 459 -6.82 -6.98 -8.91
N THR A 460 -6.57 -7.36 -10.15
CA THR A 460 -6.46 -6.46 -11.29
C THR A 460 -7.84 -6.31 -11.93
N SER A 461 -8.03 -5.37 -12.86
CA SER A 461 -9.27 -5.25 -13.64
C SER A 461 -9.65 -6.58 -14.30
N THR A 462 -8.67 -7.22 -14.93
CA THR A 462 -8.84 -8.52 -15.59
C THR A 462 -9.36 -9.59 -14.64
N PHE A 463 -8.73 -9.75 -13.47
CA PHE A 463 -9.17 -10.77 -12.51
C PHE A 463 -10.54 -10.47 -11.92
N LEU A 464 -10.79 -9.22 -11.52
CA LEU A 464 -12.08 -8.80 -10.98
C LEU A 464 -13.20 -8.96 -12.02
N GLY A 465 -12.92 -8.69 -13.31
CA GLY A 465 -13.87 -8.93 -14.39
C GLY A 465 -14.25 -10.41 -14.51
N HIS A 466 -13.26 -11.30 -14.46
CA HIS A 466 -13.53 -12.75 -14.49
C HIS A 466 -14.26 -13.25 -13.24
N TYR A 467 -13.84 -12.80 -12.04
CA TYR A 467 -14.53 -13.16 -10.79
C TYR A 467 -15.99 -12.68 -10.81
N GLY A 468 -16.23 -11.42 -11.20
CA GLY A 468 -17.57 -10.85 -11.25
C GLY A 468 -18.52 -11.57 -12.21
N ARG A 469 -18.03 -11.96 -13.39
CA ARG A 469 -18.85 -12.70 -14.37
C ARG A 469 -19.25 -14.09 -13.87
N GLN A 470 -18.33 -14.79 -13.18
CA GLN A 470 -18.53 -16.18 -12.76
C GLN A 470 -19.15 -16.34 -11.37
N ALA A 471 -19.07 -15.32 -10.53
CA ALA A 471 -19.57 -15.35 -9.17
C ALA A 471 -21.10 -15.42 -9.12
N HIS A 472 -21.63 -16.11 -8.11
CA HIS A 472 -23.01 -15.95 -7.69
C HIS A 472 -23.19 -14.58 -6.97
N PRO A 473 -24.37 -13.90 -7.05
CA PRO A 473 -24.58 -12.61 -6.36
C PRO A 473 -24.26 -12.63 -4.86
N TYR A 474 -24.38 -13.78 -4.20
CA TYR A 474 -24.11 -13.94 -2.77
C TYR A 474 -22.65 -14.22 -2.43
N ASP A 475 -21.77 -14.51 -3.39
CA ASP A 475 -20.39 -14.89 -3.10
C ASP A 475 -19.62 -13.79 -2.37
N PHE A 476 -19.99 -12.53 -2.61
CA PHE A 476 -19.35 -11.37 -1.99
C PHE A 476 -20.21 -10.67 -0.93
N TYR A 477 -21.21 -11.37 -0.33
CA TYR A 477 -22.16 -10.76 0.63
C TYR A 477 -21.47 -10.19 1.90
N ARG A 478 -20.32 -10.71 2.29
CA ARG A 478 -19.50 -10.21 3.42
C ARG A 478 -18.44 -9.20 2.99
N THR A 479 -18.19 -9.08 1.69
CA THR A 479 -17.18 -8.19 1.17
C THR A 479 -17.62 -6.74 1.35
N ARG A 480 -16.75 -5.94 1.93
CA ARG A 480 -16.99 -4.51 2.14
C ARG A 480 -16.05 -3.61 1.33
N ILE A 481 -14.88 -4.14 0.95
CA ILE A 481 -13.89 -3.41 0.17
C ILE A 481 -13.35 -4.31 -0.94
N VAL A 482 -13.37 -3.80 -2.16
CA VAL A 482 -12.72 -4.40 -3.33
C VAL A 482 -11.68 -3.42 -3.83
N VAL A 483 -10.43 -3.86 -3.99
CA VAL A 483 -9.34 -3.01 -4.45
C VAL A 483 -8.81 -3.53 -5.77
N SER A 484 -8.76 -2.66 -6.78
CA SER A 484 -8.11 -2.92 -8.06
C SER A 484 -6.80 -2.16 -8.15
N GLY A 485 -5.76 -2.82 -8.63
CA GLY A 485 -4.46 -2.18 -8.85
C GLY A 485 -3.62 -2.92 -9.87
N GLY A 486 -2.59 -2.25 -10.36
CA GLY A 486 -1.62 -2.84 -11.27
C GLY A 486 -1.95 -2.71 -12.76
N GLU A 487 -3.20 -2.47 -13.13
CA GLU A 487 -3.65 -2.11 -14.47
C GLU A 487 -4.84 -1.15 -14.37
N LYS A 488 -5.18 -0.48 -15.46
CA LYS A 488 -6.34 0.41 -15.54
C LYS A 488 -7.62 -0.37 -15.30
N LEU A 489 -8.52 0.20 -14.53
CA LEU A 489 -9.81 -0.41 -14.23
C LEU A 489 -10.82 -0.12 -15.35
N ASP A 490 -11.35 -1.18 -15.97
CA ASP A 490 -12.34 -1.08 -17.03
C ASP A 490 -13.71 -0.63 -16.49
N SER A 491 -14.38 0.23 -17.25
CA SER A 491 -15.71 0.76 -16.90
C SER A 491 -16.75 -0.34 -16.76
N ASP A 492 -16.69 -1.37 -17.61
CA ASP A 492 -17.63 -2.50 -17.61
C ASP A 492 -17.45 -3.36 -16.36
N VAL A 493 -16.21 -3.50 -15.88
CA VAL A 493 -15.94 -4.21 -14.62
C VAL A 493 -16.50 -3.42 -13.43
N VAL A 494 -16.34 -2.09 -13.43
CA VAL A 494 -16.94 -1.22 -12.38
C VAL A 494 -18.45 -1.36 -12.37
N GLN A 495 -19.07 -1.32 -13.56
CA GLN A 495 -20.51 -1.44 -13.69
C GLN A 495 -21.01 -2.81 -13.23
N LEU A 496 -20.37 -3.89 -13.71
CA LEU A 496 -20.69 -5.27 -13.32
C LEU A 496 -20.69 -5.45 -11.79
N TRP A 497 -19.66 -4.97 -11.11
CA TRP A 497 -19.56 -5.11 -9.65
C TRP A 497 -20.59 -4.28 -8.90
N MET A 498 -20.92 -3.08 -9.40
CA MET A 498 -21.94 -2.24 -8.79
C MET A 498 -23.36 -2.83 -8.99
N GLU A 499 -23.68 -3.32 -10.20
CA GLU A 499 -25.01 -3.85 -10.52
C GLU A 499 -25.25 -5.22 -9.86
N LYS A 500 -24.27 -6.10 -9.90
CA LYS A 500 -24.44 -7.48 -9.44
C LYS A 500 -24.28 -7.64 -7.92
N PHE A 501 -23.38 -6.86 -7.30
CA PHE A 501 -23.02 -7.02 -5.89
C PHE A 501 -23.25 -5.77 -5.03
N GLY A 502 -23.54 -4.61 -5.63
CA GLY A 502 -23.62 -3.33 -4.93
C GLY A 502 -22.26 -2.82 -4.40
N LEU A 503 -21.16 -3.33 -4.92
CA LEU A 503 -19.82 -3.05 -4.43
C LEU A 503 -19.07 -2.08 -5.35
N ARG A 504 -18.48 -1.03 -4.73
CA ARG A 504 -17.55 -0.12 -5.43
C ARG A 504 -16.15 -0.73 -5.44
N ILE A 505 -15.49 -0.69 -6.59
CA ILE A 505 -14.09 -1.05 -6.71
C ILE A 505 -13.25 0.19 -6.42
N MET A 506 -12.37 0.11 -5.42
CA MET A 506 -11.40 1.16 -5.11
C MET A 506 -10.19 0.99 -6.01
N GLU A 507 -10.02 1.89 -6.96
CA GLU A 507 -8.87 1.86 -7.87
C GLU A 507 -7.65 2.46 -7.19
N GLY A 508 -6.49 1.78 -7.26
CA GLY A 508 -5.22 2.20 -6.72
C GLY A 508 -4.13 2.26 -7.77
N TYR A 509 -3.22 3.20 -7.60
CA TYR A 509 -2.05 3.40 -8.44
C TYR A 509 -0.77 3.24 -7.65
N GLY A 510 0.21 2.60 -8.29
CA GLY A 510 1.52 2.44 -7.72
C GLY A 510 2.49 1.64 -8.58
N ALA A 511 3.68 1.44 -8.05
CA ALA A 511 4.77 0.73 -8.70
C ALA A 511 5.53 -0.12 -7.67
N THR A 512 6.28 -1.12 -8.13
CA THR A 512 7.15 -1.92 -7.26
C THR A 512 8.16 -1.03 -6.53
N GLU A 513 8.66 -0.02 -7.21
CA GLU A 513 9.59 0.99 -6.73
C GLU A 513 9.01 1.87 -5.61
N CYS A 514 7.70 1.84 -5.41
CA CYS A 514 6.97 2.65 -4.42
C CYS A 514 6.25 1.79 -3.36
N GLY A 515 6.54 0.55 -3.25
CA GLY A 515 6.29 -0.41 -2.25
C GLY A 515 4.91 -0.73 -1.66
N PRO A 516 3.79 -0.95 -2.40
CA PRO A 516 3.44 -0.76 -3.79
C PRO A 516 2.67 0.53 -4.12
N ALA A 517 1.97 1.16 -3.16
CA ALA A 517 0.90 2.13 -3.42
C ALA A 517 1.38 3.59 -3.33
N MET A 518 0.94 4.43 -4.26
CA MET A 518 1.17 5.89 -4.26
C MET A 518 -0.14 6.67 -4.14
N ALA A 519 -1.21 6.22 -4.80
CA ALA A 519 -2.52 6.85 -4.75
C ALA A 519 -3.62 5.78 -4.66
N LEU A 520 -4.76 6.15 -4.10
CA LEU A 520 -5.86 5.22 -3.86
C LEU A 520 -7.20 5.95 -3.77
N ASN A 521 -8.21 5.44 -4.45
CA ASN A 521 -9.60 5.72 -4.13
C ASN A 521 -9.96 5.08 -2.78
N THR A 522 -10.69 5.80 -1.95
CA THR A 522 -11.10 5.32 -0.63
C THR A 522 -12.60 5.50 -0.42
N PRO A 523 -13.22 4.85 0.57
CA PRO A 523 -14.63 5.09 0.87
C PRO A 523 -15.00 6.56 1.15
N LEU A 524 -14.05 7.34 1.70
CA LEU A 524 -14.25 8.76 2.00
C LEU A 524 -14.03 9.67 0.80
N PHE A 525 -13.09 9.30 -0.07
CA PHE A 525 -12.69 10.07 -1.24
C PHE A 525 -12.65 9.15 -2.45
N TYR A 526 -13.79 9.06 -3.12
CA TYR A 526 -13.98 8.22 -4.30
C TYR A 526 -14.39 9.06 -5.51
N ARG A 527 -13.67 8.87 -6.61
CA ARG A 527 -14.04 9.45 -7.90
C ARG A 527 -13.78 8.43 -9.02
N ARG A 528 -14.85 8.04 -9.71
CA ARG A 528 -14.77 7.11 -10.84
C ARG A 528 -13.89 7.69 -11.95
N GLY A 529 -13.07 6.85 -12.58
CA GLY A 529 -12.15 7.24 -13.66
C GLY A 529 -10.85 7.88 -13.19
N THR A 530 -10.63 7.92 -11.87
CA THR A 530 -9.35 8.34 -11.27
C THR A 530 -8.79 7.23 -10.38
N VAL A 531 -7.50 7.27 -10.11
CA VAL A 531 -6.86 6.37 -9.15
C VAL A 531 -6.86 6.93 -7.72
N GLY A 532 -7.77 7.87 -7.45
CA GLY A 532 -7.93 8.49 -6.13
C GLY A 532 -6.91 9.59 -5.87
N ARG A 533 -6.56 9.76 -4.60
CA ARG A 533 -5.63 10.79 -4.12
C ARG A 533 -4.31 10.18 -3.70
N PHE A 534 -3.25 10.98 -3.75
CA PHE A 534 -1.96 10.57 -3.21
C PHE A 534 -2.08 10.17 -1.74
N LEU A 535 -1.40 9.09 -1.38
CA LEU A 535 -1.30 8.63 0.01
C LEU A 535 -0.56 9.66 0.88
N PRO A 536 -0.84 9.70 2.18
CA PRO A 536 -0.20 10.64 3.09
C PRO A 536 1.34 10.52 3.07
N GLY A 537 2.03 11.66 3.00
CA GLY A 537 3.49 11.73 2.95
C GLY A 537 4.09 11.50 1.55
N VAL A 538 3.27 11.35 0.51
CA VAL A 538 3.73 11.39 -0.88
C VAL A 538 3.79 12.85 -1.33
N GLU A 539 4.96 13.31 -1.68
CA GLU A 539 5.20 14.57 -2.38
C GLU A 539 5.33 14.28 -3.87
N TYR A 540 4.80 15.15 -4.71
CA TYR A 540 4.86 14.99 -6.17
C TYR A 540 5.22 16.27 -6.91
N ARG A 541 5.78 16.11 -8.09
CA ARG A 541 6.01 17.15 -9.09
C ARG A 541 5.59 16.61 -10.45
N LEU A 542 4.96 17.46 -11.25
CA LEU A 542 4.64 17.19 -12.65
C LEU A 542 5.64 17.95 -13.51
N VAL A 543 6.47 17.20 -14.23
CA VAL A 543 7.45 17.79 -15.17
C VAL A 543 6.79 17.86 -16.54
N PRO A 544 6.75 19.03 -17.20
CA PRO A 544 6.16 19.17 -18.52
C PRO A 544 6.76 18.18 -19.53
N VAL A 545 5.92 17.55 -20.33
CA VAL A 545 6.33 16.67 -21.42
C VAL A 545 6.02 17.37 -22.74
N PRO A 546 6.98 17.57 -23.62
CA PRO A 546 6.74 18.22 -24.91
C PRO A 546 5.61 17.57 -25.69
N GLY A 547 4.66 18.36 -26.20
CA GLY A 547 3.49 17.87 -26.95
C GLY A 547 2.34 17.33 -26.07
N ILE A 548 2.41 17.46 -24.75
CA ILE A 548 1.31 17.14 -23.83
C ILE A 548 0.84 18.44 -23.16
N GLU A 549 -0.37 18.88 -23.48
CA GLU A 549 -0.91 20.16 -22.99
C GLU A 549 -1.42 20.07 -21.54
N ARG A 550 -1.89 18.88 -21.11
CA ARG A 550 -2.47 18.66 -19.77
C ARG A 550 -1.67 17.65 -18.98
N GLY A 551 -1.40 17.96 -17.70
CA GLY A 551 -0.64 17.09 -16.83
C GLY A 551 0.86 17.17 -17.04
N GLY A 552 1.58 16.09 -16.69
CA GLY A 552 3.04 16.00 -16.85
C GLY A 552 3.60 14.66 -16.38
N ALA A 553 4.89 14.46 -16.60
CA ALA A 553 5.61 13.30 -16.10
C ALA A 553 5.68 13.35 -14.58
N LEU A 554 5.20 12.29 -13.94
CA LEU A 554 5.11 12.22 -12.49
C LEU A 554 6.46 11.85 -11.86
N HIS A 555 6.96 12.76 -11.03
CA HIS A 555 8.07 12.49 -10.11
C HIS A 555 7.54 12.51 -8.68
N VAL A 556 8.00 11.58 -7.86
CA VAL A 556 7.54 11.45 -6.48
C VAL A 556 8.71 11.39 -5.50
N ARG A 557 8.49 11.93 -4.29
CA ARG A 557 9.35 11.79 -3.13
C ARG A 557 8.49 11.30 -1.97
N SER A 558 8.88 10.18 -1.35
CA SER A 558 8.03 9.53 -0.35
C SER A 558 8.85 8.56 0.52
N PRO A 559 8.44 8.31 1.78
CA PRO A 559 9.15 7.38 2.65
C PRO A 559 9.06 5.91 2.23
N ASN A 560 8.19 5.56 1.29
CA ASN A 560 7.98 4.21 0.78
C ASN A 560 8.78 3.90 -0.50
N LEU A 561 9.69 4.78 -0.93
CA LEU A 561 10.49 4.55 -2.13
C LEU A 561 11.56 3.48 -1.87
N MET A 562 11.89 2.75 -2.94
CA MET A 562 12.96 1.76 -2.97
C MET A 562 14.32 2.37 -2.60
N LEU A 563 15.26 1.52 -2.25
CA LEU A 563 16.67 1.90 -2.10
C LEU A 563 17.36 2.10 -3.45
N GLY A 564 16.97 1.34 -4.46
CA GLY A 564 17.55 1.35 -5.79
C GLY A 564 17.31 0.05 -6.54
N TYR A 565 18.10 -0.16 -7.59
CA TYR A 565 18.00 -1.31 -8.47
C TYR A 565 19.24 -2.20 -8.43
N TYR A 566 19.03 -3.50 -8.66
CA TYR A 566 20.04 -4.43 -9.16
C TYR A 566 19.83 -4.63 -10.66
N PHE A 567 20.89 -4.43 -11.45
CA PHE A 567 20.87 -4.64 -12.90
C PHE A 567 21.72 -5.83 -13.30
N TYR A 568 21.36 -6.44 -14.43
CA TYR A 568 22.06 -7.59 -14.98
C TYR A 568 23.53 -7.28 -15.31
N GLU A 569 23.81 -6.08 -15.79
CA GLU A 569 25.13 -5.60 -16.21
C GLU A 569 26.08 -5.37 -15.01
N ASN A 570 25.53 -5.24 -13.79
CA ASN A 570 26.28 -5.00 -12.55
C ASN A 570 25.71 -5.85 -11.40
N PRO A 571 25.90 -7.19 -11.43
CA PRO A 571 25.27 -8.11 -10.51
C PRO A 571 25.53 -7.80 -9.04
N GLY A 572 24.46 -7.73 -8.23
CA GLY A 572 24.54 -7.50 -6.79
C GLY A 572 24.98 -6.10 -6.35
N VAL A 573 25.23 -5.18 -7.28
CA VAL A 573 25.60 -3.80 -6.98
C VAL A 573 24.35 -2.91 -6.99
N LEU A 574 24.01 -2.35 -5.82
CA LEU A 574 22.88 -1.46 -5.68
C LEU A 574 23.12 -0.12 -6.40
N GLN A 575 22.28 0.17 -7.38
CA GLN A 575 22.31 1.45 -8.08
C GLN A 575 21.14 2.32 -7.63
N PRO A 576 21.38 3.57 -7.20
CA PRO A 576 20.33 4.46 -6.70
C PRO A 576 19.34 4.81 -7.81
N MET A 577 18.12 5.16 -7.40
CA MET A 577 17.12 5.71 -8.31
C MET A 577 17.59 7.04 -8.91
N LYS A 578 17.20 7.31 -10.15
CA LYS A 578 17.54 8.54 -10.87
C LYS A 578 16.30 9.39 -11.14
N SER A 579 16.43 10.68 -11.01
CA SER A 579 15.43 11.67 -11.38
C SER A 579 16.12 13.00 -11.73
N ASP A 580 15.58 13.71 -12.71
CA ASP A 580 16.06 15.04 -13.11
C ASP A 580 15.83 16.09 -12.01
N LEU A 581 14.98 15.80 -11.03
CA LEU A 581 14.73 16.65 -9.87
C LEU A 581 15.76 16.46 -8.73
N GLY A 582 16.77 15.59 -8.94
CA GLY A 582 17.85 15.33 -7.99
C GLY A 582 17.57 14.18 -7.02
N PRO A 583 18.44 14.02 -5.99
CA PRO A 583 18.39 12.92 -5.06
C PRO A 583 17.08 12.85 -4.26
N GLY A 584 16.61 11.63 -3.97
CA GLY A 584 15.39 11.38 -3.21
C GLY A 584 14.10 11.46 -4.03
N TRP A 585 14.16 11.90 -5.29
CA TRP A 585 13.05 11.87 -6.24
C TRP A 585 13.12 10.62 -7.11
N TYR A 586 11.95 10.07 -7.41
CA TYR A 586 11.78 8.96 -8.33
C TYR A 586 10.91 9.38 -9.52
N ALA A 587 11.44 9.24 -10.73
CA ALA A 587 10.70 9.44 -11.98
C ALA A 587 9.91 8.17 -12.29
N THR A 588 8.58 8.22 -12.18
CA THR A 588 7.72 7.04 -12.38
C THR A 588 7.66 6.58 -13.84
N GLY A 589 7.90 7.51 -14.76
CA GLY A 589 7.71 7.31 -16.19
C GLY A 589 6.24 7.36 -16.63
N ASP A 590 5.33 7.68 -15.72
CA ASP A 590 3.90 7.86 -16.01
C ASP A 590 3.57 9.34 -16.21
N VAL A 591 2.68 9.64 -17.14
CA VAL A 591 2.11 10.96 -17.37
C VAL A 591 0.76 11.02 -16.68
N VAL A 592 0.57 12.03 -15.84
CA VAL A 592 -0.63 12.13 -15.01
C VAL A 592 -1.17 13.56 -14.98
N GLU A 593 -2.44 13.68 -14.66
CA GLU A 593 -3.11 14.94 -14.32
C GLU A 593 -3.61 14.87 -12.88
N VAL A 594 -3.49 15.97 -12.14
CA VAL A 594 -4.02 16.12 -10.78
C VAL A 594 -4.98 17.29 -10.77
N ASP A 595 -6.23 17.05 -10.38
CA ASP A 595 -7.22 18.11 -10.32
C ASP A 595 -7.11 18.97 -9.04
N GLU A 596 -7.91 20.03 -8.97
CA GLU A 596 -7.95 20.96 -7.83
C GLU A 596 -8.35 20.30 -6.50
N GLU A 597 -9.06 19.17 -6.54
CA GLU A 597 -9.42 18.40 -5.35
C GLU A 597 -8.36 17.34 -5.00
N GLY A 598 -7.30 17.21 -5.81
CA GLY A 598 -6.18 16.30 -5.60
C GLY A 598 -6.41 14.87 -6.12
N TYR A 599 -7.40 14.65 -7.00
CA TYR A 599 -7.58 13.35 -7.64
C TYR A 599 -6.64 13.19 -8.82
N LEU A 600 -6.02 12.03 -8.89
CA LEU A 600 -5.03 11.65 -9.88
C LEU A 600 -5.66 10.86 -11.03
N THR A 601 -5.45 11.32 -12.25
CA THR A 601 -5.81 10.60 -13.48
C THR A 601 -4.54 10.22 -14.23
N ILE A 602 -4.39 8.94 -14.59
CA ILE A 602 -3.27 8.47 -15.41
C ILE A 602 -3.62 8.71 -16.88
N LEU A 603 -2.77 9.46 -17.56
CA LEU A 603 -2.92 9.78 -18.99
C LEU A 603 -2.13 8.81 -19.88
N GLY A 604 -1.11 8.14 -19.34
CA GLY A 604 -0.30 7.15 -20.04
C GLY A 604 1.12 7.07 -19.49
N ARG A 605 1.99 6.35 -20.22
CA ARG A 605 3.43 6.30 -19.93
C ARG A 605 4.21 7.11 -20.91
N VAL A 606 5.25 7.81 -20.46
CA VAL A 606 6.15 8.60 -21.35
C VAL A 606 6.64 7.77 -22.54
N LYS A 607 7.01 6.51 -22.30
CA LYS A 607 7.43 5.56 -23.35
C LYS A 607 6.27 4.99 -24.20
N ARG A 608 5.03 5.32 -23.89
CA ARG A 608 3.82 4.91 -24.62
C ARG A 608 3.16 6.07 -25.35
N PHE A 609 3.94 7.07 -25.69
CA PHE A 609 3.53 8.10 -26.64
C PHE A 609 4.34 7.93 -27.93
N ALA A 610 3.64 7.85 -29.05
CA ALA A 610 4.24 7.81 -30.39
C ALA A 610 4.34 9.22 -30.93
N LYS A 611 5.49 9.56 -31.54
CA LYS A 611 5.65 10.82 -32.27
C LYS A 611 5.19 10.66 -33.72
N VAL A 612 3.91 10.86 -33.98
CA VAL A 612 3.29 10.69 -35.29
C VAL A 612 3.14 12.05 -35.98
N ALA A 613 3.81 12.23 -37.13
CA ALA A 613 3.78 13.49 -37.90
C ALA A 613 4.13 14.75 -37.04
N GLY A 614 4.99 14.59 -36.04
CA GLY A 614 5.41 15.69 -35.16
C GLY A 614 4.59 15.85 -33.91
N GLU A 615 3.43 15.21 -33.80
CA GLU A 615 2.55 15.26 -32.62
C GLU A 615 2.74 14.02 -31.73
N MET A 616 2.61 14.21 -30.40
CA MET A 616 2.70 13.17 -29.40
C MET A 616 1.34 12.48 -29.21
N ILE A 617 1.19 11.28 -29.72
CA ILE A 617 -0.04 10.49 -29.66
C ILE A 617 0.09 9.45 -28.55
N SER A 618 -0.80 9.52 -27.56
CA SER A 618 -0.88 8.49 -26.53
C SER A 618 -1.44 7.17 -27.09
N LEU A 619 -0.74 6.06 -26.89
CA LEU A 619 -1.22 4.76 -27.27
C LEU A 619 -2.51 4.35 -26.50
N GLU A 620 -2.74 4.91 -25.33
CA GLU A 620 -4.00 4.72 -24.60
C GLU A 620 -5.19 5.39 -25.28
N VAL A 621 -4.97 6.52 -25.98
CA VAL A 621 -6.03 7.14 -26.81
C VAL A 621 -6.35 6.24 -27.99
N VAL A 622 -5.34 5.64 -28.63
CA VAL A 622 -5.54 4.65 -29.72
C VAL A 622 -6.37 3.46 -29.22
N GLU A 623 -6.06 2.91 -28.05
CA GLU A 623 -6.80 1.80 -27.41
C GLU A 623 -8.23 2.21 -27.04
N ARG A 624 -8.44 3.44 -26.54
CA ARG A 624 -9.79 3.94 -26.23
C ARG A 624 -10.66 4.10 -27.46
N ILE A 625 -10.11 4.58 -28.57
CA ILE A 625 -10.81 4.65 -29.85
C ILE A 625 -11.27 3.24 -30.25
N ALA A 626 -10.38 2.25 -30.17
CA ALA A 626 -10.68 0.88 -30.49
C ALA A 626 -11.76 0.26 -29.56
N THR A 627 -11.68 0.54 -28.26
CA THR A 627 -12.68 0.09 -27.29
C THR A 627 -14.05 0.68 -27.54
N LEU A 628 -14.13 1.96 -27.96
CA LEU A 628 -15.40 2.59 -28.35
C LEU A 628 -15.94 1.98 -29.64
N ALA A 629 -15.05 1.70 -30.62
CA ALA A 629 -15.41 1.11 -31.90
C ALA A 629 -15.91 -0.34 -31.79
N ALA A 630 -15.31 -1.14 -30.90
CA ALA A 630 -15.64 -2.54 -30.68
C ALA A 630 -15.71 -2.88 -29.18
N PRO A 631 -16.82 -2.52 -28.50
CA PRO A 631 -17.01 -2.78 -27.08
C PRO A 631 -16.99 -4.29 -26.76
N GLY A 632 -16.38 -4.65 -25.63
CA GLY A 632 -16.30 -6.07 -25.20
C GLY A 632 -15.17 -6.87 -25.83
N GLN A 633 -14.46 -6.33 -26.83
CA GLN A 633 -13.25 -6.91 -27.41
C GLN A 633 -12.00 -6.35 -26.71
N ARG A 634 -10.87 -7.03 -26.90
CA ARG A 634 -9.58 -6.60 -26.31
C ARG A 634 -8.72 -5.92 -27.36
N HIS A 635 -8.13 -4.80 -26.96
CA HIS A 635 -7.31 -3.98 -27.83
C HIS A 635 -6.01 -3.62 -27.13
N ALA A 636 -4.90 -3.55 -27.89
CA ALA A 636 -3.62 -3.08 -27.41
C ALA A 636 -2.86 -2.37 -28.53
N ALA A 637 -2.27 -1.24 -28.25
CA ALA A 637 -1.51 -0.46 -29.23
C ALA A 637 0.00 -0.49 -28.93
N THR A 638 0.80 -0.46 -29.99
CA THR A 638 2.26 -0.32 -29.92
C THR A 638 2.77 0.65 -31.00
N ILE A 639 4.06 0.91 -30.96
CA ILE A 639 4.76 1.78 -31.90
C ILE A 639 5.57 0.91 -32.86
N GLU A 640 5.56 1.27 -34.14
CA GLU A 640 6.50 0.78 -35.13
C GLU A 640 7.32 1.94 -35.73
N GLN A 641 8.56 1.65 -36.09
CA GLN A 641 9.40 2.60 -36.81
C GLN A 641 9.09 2.49 -38.31
N VAL A 642 8.90 3.64 -38.96
CA VAL A 642 8.58 3.69 -40.39
C VAL A 642 9.86 3.93 -41.18
N ALA A 643 10.03 3.22 -42.32
CA ALA A 643 11.24 3.30 -43.16
C ALA A 643 11.57 4.76 -43.69
N ALA A 644 10.55 5.59 -43.81
CA ALA A 644 10.69 6.99 -44.20
C ALA A 644 11.14 7.92 -43.03
N GLY A 645 11.42 7.38 -41.87
CA GLY A 645 11.72 8.12 -40.63
C GLY A 645 10.45 8.57 -39.91
N GLY A 646 10.41 8.33 -38.60
CA GLY A 646 9.28 8.64 -37.72
C GLY A 646 8.60 7.38 -37.18
N GLU A 647 7.57 7.61 -36.35
CA GLU A 647 6.82 6.55 -35.67
C GLU A 647 5.41 6.44 -36.21
N SER A 648 4.86 5.22 -36.18
CA SER A 648 3.47 4.94 -36.51
C SER A 648 2.85 4.06 -35.42
N THR A 649 1.54 4.13 -35.27
CA THR A 649 0.81 3.34 -34.30
C THR A 649 0.26 2.05 -34.94
N VAL A 650 0.45 0.93 -34.26
CA VAL A 650 -0.12 -0.40 -34.62
C VAL A 650 -1.11 -0.80 -33.55
N LEU A 651 -2.32 -1.13 -33.97
CA LEU A 651 -3.38 -1.64 -33.11
C LEU A 651 -3.51 -3.15 -33.25
N PHE A 652 -3.40 -3.88 -32.15
CA PHE A 652 -3.77 -5.28 -32.03
C PHE A 652 -5.18 -5.39 -31.46
N THR A 653 -6.02 -6.21 -32.08
CA THR A 653 -7.41 -6.38 -31.67
C THR A 653 -7.84 -7.83 -31.73
N THR A 654 -8.79 -8.24 -30.85
CA THR A 654 -9.46 -9.53 -30.91
C THR A 654 -10.74 -9.51 -31.76
N ASP A 655 -11.14 -8.32 -32.24
CA ASP A 655 -12.26 -8.18 -33.16
C ASP A 655 -11.80 -8.39 -34.62
N PRO A 656 -12.23 -9.47 -35.31
CA PRO A 656 -11.85 -9.71 -36.70
C PRO A 656 -12.48 -8.71 -37.68
N ALA A 657 -13.53 -7.99 -37.28
CA ALA A 657 -14.28 -7.09 -38.15
C ALA A 657 -13.88 -5.62 -37.99
N LEU A 658 -13.02 -5.31 -37.03
CA LEU A 658 -12.62 -3.93 -36.77
C LEU A 658 -11.74 -3.37 -37.89
N ASP A 659 -12.23 -2.32 -38.53
CA ASP A 659 -11.55 -1.65 -39.64
C ASP A 659 -11.21 -0.17 -39.28
N ARG A 660 -10.42 0.45 -40.16
CA ARG A 660 -9.99 1.83 -39.98
C ARG A 660 -11.14 2.84 -40.10
N LEU A 661 -12.18 2.56 -40.88
CA LEU A 661 -13.34 3.45 -41.04
C LEU A 661 -14.14 3.51 -39.74
N THR A 662 -14.31 2.37 -39.10
CA THR A 662 -14.96 2.28 -37.77
C THR A 662 -14.16 3.02 -36.70
N LEU A 663 -12.82 2.88 -36.71
CA LEU A 663 -11.95 3.63 -35.79
C LEU A 663 -12.03 5.14 -36.03
N LEU A 664 -12.09 5.62 -37.28
CA LEU A 664 -12.25 7.03 -37.60
C LEU A 664 -13.56 7.61 -37.07
N LYS A 665 -14.68 6.86 -37.18
CA LYS A 665 -15.96 7.26 -36.61
C LYS A 665 -15.88 7.38 -35.08
N ALA A 666 -15.33 6.36 -34.42
CA ALA A 666 -15.14 6.36 -32.98
C ALA A 666 -14.19 7.47 -32.50
N ALA A 667 -13.13 7.79 -33.26
CA ALA A 667 -12.22 8.90 -32.95
C ALA A 667 -12.95 10.26 -32.98
N ARG A 668 -13.80 10.50 -33.99
CA ARG A 668 -14.63 11.72 -34.09
C ARG A 668 -15.62 11.84 -32.95
N GLU A 669 -16.28 10.73 -32.59
CA GLU A 669 -17.19 10.67 -31.45
C GLU A 669 -16.47 10.96 -30.11
N LEU A 670 -15.24 10.46 -29.95
CA LEU A 670 -14.42 10.68 -28.79
C LEU A 670 -13.79 12.10 -28.74
N GLY A 671 -13.86 12.86 -29.87
CA GLY A 671 -13.12 14.13 -30.00
C GLY A 671 -11.60 13.95 -30.07
N ALA A 672 -11.14 12.76 -30.47
CA ALA A 672 -9.70 12.46 -30.58
C ALA A 672 -9.17 12.86 -31.98
N PRO A 673 -7.86 13.27 -32.08
CA PRO A 673 -7.27 13.63 -33.36
C PRO A 673 -7.21 12.41 -34.30
N GLU A 674 -7.39 12.61 -35.60
CA GLU A 674 -7.32 11.53 -36.59
C GLU A 674 -5.94 10.86 -36.63
N LEU A 675 -4.88 11.55 -36.23
CA LEU A 675 -3.53 10.99 -36.06
C LEU A 675 -3.46 9.88 -35.01
N ALA A 676 -4.42 9.84 -34.07
CA ALA A 676 -4.52 8.77 -33.06
C ALA A 676 -5.19 7.49 -33.62
N VAL A 677 -5.72 7.51 -34.85
CA VAL A 677 -6.26 6.33 -35.48
C VAL A 677 -5.12 5.49 -36.05
N ALA A 678 -4.99 4.26 -35.55
CA ALA A 678 -3.93 3.36 -35.96
C ALA A 678 -3.90 3.16 -37.49
N LYS A 679 -2.71 3.27 -38.06
CA LYS A 679 -2.50 3.06 -39.51
C LYS A 679 -2.53 1.58 -39.87
N ARG A 680 -2.04 0.70 -38.97
CA ARG A 680 -2.04 -0.75 -39.11
C ARG A 680 -2.86 -1.39 -38.00
N ILE A 681 -3.72 -2.32 -38.40
CA ILE A 681 -4.56 -3.13 -37.51
C ILE A 681 -4.13 -4.59 -37.69
N VAL A 682 -3.82 -5.26 -36.57
CA VAL A 682 -3.44 -6.68 -36.53
C VAL A 682 -4.50 -7.43 -35.73
N HIS A 683 -5.12 -8.41 -36.37
CA HIS A 683 -6.16 -9.23 -35.76
C HIS A 683 -5.53 -10.47 -35.11
N LEU A 684 -5.82 -10.68 -33.83
CA LEU A 684 -5.34 -11.82 -33.05
C LEU A 684 -6.53 -12.54 -32.40
N PRO A 685 -6.53 -13.88 -32.32
CA PRO A 685 -7.56 -14.61 -31.58
C PRO A 685 -7.56 -14.24 -30.08
N GLU A 686 -6.38 -14.00 -29.52
CA GLU A 686 -6.19 -13.54 -28.13
C GLU A 686 -4.95 -12.64 -28.03
N LEU A 687 -5.03 -11.60 -27.18
CA LEU A 687 -3.85 -10.78 -26.86
C LEU A 687 -2.90 -11.54 -25.93
N PRO A 688 -1.57 -11.45 -26.13
CA PRO A 688 -0.62 -12.03 -25.20
C PRO A 688 -0.71 -11.35 -23.83
N ILE A 689 -0.73 -12.17 -22.77
CA ILE A 689 -0.81 -11.72 -21.39
C ILE A 689 0.37 -12.23 -20.57
N LEU A 690 0.82 -11.42 -19.61
CA LEU A 690 1.80 -11.81 -18.61
C LEU A 690 1.13 -12.69 -17.53
N GLY A 691 1.91 -13.42 -16.77
CA GLY A 691 1.43 -14.18 -15.61
C GLY A 691 0.73 -13.37 -14.53
N SER A 692 0.87 -12.03 -14.56
CA SER A 692 0.14 -11.08 -13.74
C SER A 692 -1.26 -10.72 -14.26
N GLY A 693 -1.67 -11.24 -15.42
CA GLY A 693 -2.91 -10.89 -16.09
C GLY A 693 -2.85 -9.64 -16.97
N LYS A 694 -1.72 -8.91 -16.99
CA LYS A 694 -1.54 -7.72 -17.82
C LYS A 694 -1.21 -8.10 -19.27
N THR A 695 -1.58 -7.21 -20.21
CA THR A 695 -1.17 -7.33 -21.62
C THR A 695 0.36 -7.29 -21.74
N ASP A 696 0.93 -8.22 -22.52
CA ASP A 696 2.38 -8.28 -22.79
C ASP A 696 2.74 -7.38 -23.98
N TYR A 697 2.96 -6.11 -23.69
CA TYR A 697 3.32 -5.12 -24.71
C TYR A 697 4.70 -5.33 -25.32
N VAL A 698 5.60 -6.02 -24.63
CA VAL A 698 6.93 -6.34 -25.17
C VAL A 698 6.79 -7.34 -26.30
N ARG A 699 5.98 -8.36 -26.08
CA ARG A 699 5.69 -9.37 -27.11
C ARG A 699 4.93 -8.78 -28.30
N LEU A 700 3.95 -7.90 -28.04
CA LEU A 700 3.23 -7.18 -29.11
C LEU A 700 4.15 -6.30 -29.95
N LYS A 701 5.09 -5.60 -29.31
CA LYS A 701 6.09 -4.79 -30.01
C LYS A 701 6.97 -5.66 -30.92
N THR A 702 7.47 -6.78 -30.40
CA THR A 702 8.27 -7.74 -31.19
C THR A 702 7.46 -8.33 -32.37
N MET A 703 6.16 -8.56 -32.18
CA MET A 703 5.28 -9.02 -33.28
C MET A 703 5.13 -7.95 -34.36
N ALA A 704 4.92 -6.68 -33.94
CA ALA A 704 4.83 -5.56 -34.88
C ALA A 704 6.10 -5.39 -35.72
N GLU A 705 7.28 -5.51 -35.11
CA GLU A 705 8.59 -5.38 -35.76
C GLU A 705 8.90 -6.55 -36.73
N ARG A 706 8.50 -7.78 -36.39
CA ARG A 706 8.72 -8.98 -37.26
C ARG A 706 7.89 -8.94 -38.54
N GLU A 707 6.65 -8.49 -38.49
CA GLU A 707 5.80 -8.38 -39.66
C GLU A 707 6.25 -7.29 -40.62
N THR A 708 6.86 -6.20 -40.10
CA THR A 708 7.44 -5.13 -40.92
C THR A 708 8.71 -5.58 -41.67
N ALA A 709 9.43 -6.59 -41.16
CA ALA A 709 10.61 -7.16 -41.83
C ALA A 709 10.27 -8.12 -42.98
N HIS A 710 9.02 -8.50 -43.12
CA HIS A 710 8.53 -9.43 -44.17
C HIS A 710 7.67 -8.69 -45.24
N THR A 711 7.39 -7.40 -45.08
CA THR A 711 6.79 -6.51 -46.09
C THR A 711 7.82 -5.54 -46.65
#